data_db5dd8606caa5507063620ff23cd88bd
#
_entry.id   db5dd8606caa5507063620ff23cd88bd
#
_cell.length_a   1.000
_cell.length_b   1.000
_cell.length_c   1.000
_cell.angle_alpha   90.00
_cell.angle_beta   90.00
_cell.angle_gamma   90.00
#
_symmetry.space_group_name_H-M   'P 1'
#
loop_
_entity.id
_entity.type
_entity.pdbx_description
1 polymer ?
#
loop_
_entity_poly.entity_id
_entity_poly.type
_entity_poly.pdbx_seq_one_letter_code
_entity_poly.pdbx_strand_id
1 'polypeptide(L)'
;MTPVSATGTGFVAHLELQSLDMAKTNDATAGNYGASDIQVLKGLEAVRKRPGMYIGSTSSRGLHHLVFEVVDNSIDEALAGYCDEVTVSILPDESILVEDNGRGIPVDLHPTENMPGLELAMTVLHAGGKFDKSSYKVSGGLHGVGVSVVNALSEQLKVWVKRDSKEHYMDFVRGDTTTKLKLLGKAGAKETGTRVWFKPDTTIFTETIYDYGIIQSRLRELSYLNKGVKITLRDERPEREKEEVFHAKGGLEEFVGFLNASKKALHKEILYLDGTRDDIGIEIAMQYNDGYNENVFSFVNNINTHEGGTHLTGFKSALTSVINKHLDKSSFAKKDKDLKLSGEDVREGLTAVLSIKVREPQFEGQTKTKLGNSEVESAVKTFTNEWLASYLEEHPRVANIILDKALGAARAREAARKARDLTRKKSALDVGNLPGKLADCSLSDPAMCELYLVEGDSAGGSAKQGRDRMYQAILPLRGKILNVEKARIDKILSNEEIRTIITAVGTGIKEEFTLENARYHKIIIMTDADVDGAHIRTLLLTFFFRQMPELIEAGMIYIAQPPLFRVAKGKEEYYAFDIAERDEIIKRLGNGDGKASLNIQRYKGLGEMNPPQLWKTTMDPAARTILKVNVSDAVQADQVFQMLMGDEVEPRRLFIEANAKFASNLDV
;
A
#
# COMPACT_ATOMS: atom_id res chain seq x y z
N MET A 1 4.44 2.38 10.59
CA MET A 1 4.11 1.21 11.43
C MET A 1 3.08 1.66 12.42
N THR A 2 1.85 1.44 12.11
CA THR A 2 0.79 1.51 13.12
C THR A 2 1.08 0.42 14.13
N PRO A 3 1.02 0.68 15.42
CA PRO A 3 1.00 -0.39 16.39
C PRO A 3 -0.26 -1.21 16.12
N VAL A 4 -0.10 -2.46 15.75
CA VAL A 4 -1.18 -3.41 15.79
C VAL A 4 -1.62 -3.46 17.24
N SER A 5 -2.78 -2.87 17.54
CA SER A 5 -3.44 -3.06 18.82
C SER A 5 -3.90 -4.52 18.85
N ALA A 6 -3.09 -5.38 19.44
CA ALA A 6 -3.53 -6.72 19.81
C ALA A 6 -4.50 -6.59 20.98
N THR A 7 -5.77 -6.28 20.71
CA THR A 7 -6.85 -6.63 21.62
C THR A 7 -7.29 -8.04 21.25
N GLY A 8 -6.63 -9.02 21.90
CA GLY A 8 -7.03 -10.40 21.81
C GLY A 8 -8.37 -10.60 22.54
N THR A 9 -9.43 -10.85 21.79
CA THR A 9 -10.56 -11.61 22.28
C THR A 9 -10.48 -12.99 21.63
N GLY A 10 -10.07 -13.96 22.45
CA GLY A 10 -9.98 -15.34 22.04
C GLY A 10 -11.34 -15.90 21.63
N PHE A 11 -11.39 -16.43 20.42
CA PHE A 11 -12.36 -17.46 20.05
C PHE A 11 -11.60 -18.78 19.94
N VAL A 12 -11.78 -19.62 20.96
CA VAL A 12 -11.37 -21.02 20.91
C VAL A 12 -12.33 -21.74 19.99
N ALA A 13 -11.91 -21.98 18.76
CA ALA A 13 -12.59 -22.95 17.91
C ALA A 13 -12.15 -24.35 18.35
N HIS A 14 -13.07 -25.11 18.95
CA HIS A 14 -12.93 -26.55 19.10
C HIS A 14 -12.88 -27.22 17.73
N LEU A 15 -11.69 -27.59 17.30
CA LEU A 15 -11.50 -28.58 16.25
C LEU A 15 -11.49 -29.95 16.91
N GLU A 16 -12.58 -30.69 16.81
CA GLU A 16 -12.62 -32.12 17.05
C GLU A 16 -11.69 -32.82 16.06
N LEU A 17 -10.65 -33.43 16.59
CA LEU A 17 -9.81 -34.39 15.88
C LEU A 17 -10.65 -35.61 15.56
N GLN A 18 -11.20 -35.71 14.36
CA GLN A 18 -11.64 -36.96 13.82
C GLN A 18 -10.40 -37.71 13.30
N SER A 19 -10.11 -38.82 13.95
CA SER A 19 -9.14 -39.83 13.52
C SER A 19 -9.50 -40.32 12.11
N LEU A 20 -8.68 -40.00 11.13
CA LEU A 20 -8.76 -40.59 9.80
C LEU A 20 -8.16 -42.00 9.84
N ASP A 21 -9.03 -42.99 9.97
CA ASP A 21 -8.74 -44.36 9.61
C ASP A 21 -8.37 -44.42 8.12
N MET A 22 -7.15 -44.91 7.86
CA MET A 22 -6.71 -45.21 6.49
C MET A 22 -7.45 -46.45 5.98
N ALA A 23 -8.64 -46.28 5.44
CA ALA A 23 -9.33 -47.30 4.66
C ALA A 23 -9.12 -47.03 3.16
N LYS A 24 -8.50 -48.00 2.54
CA LYS A 24 -8.42 -48.33 1.11
C LYS A 24 -9.12 -47.37 0.15
N THR A 25 -8.31 -46.70 -0.67
CA THR A 25 -8.74 -46.02 -1.88
C THR A 25 -9.50 -46.95 -2.82
N ASN A 26 -10.80 -46.77 -2.87
CA ASN A 26 -11.59 -47.17 -4.03
C ASN A 26 -11.53 -46.05 -5.05
N ASP A 27 -11.33 -46.45 -6.30
CA ASP A 27 -11.43 -45.62 -7.50
C ASP A 27 -12.55 -44.58 -7.40
N ALA A 28 -12.20 -43.32 -7.19
CA ALA A 28 -13.12 -42.23 -7.48
C ALA A 28 -13.24 -42.11 -8.99
N THR A 29 -14.32 -42.63 -9.53
CA THR A 29 -14.80 -42.33 -10.88
C THR A 29 -14.70 -40.83 -11.08
N ALA A 30 -13.84 -40.40 -12.03
CA ALA A 30 -13.82 -39.05 -12.53
C ALA A 30 -15.24 -38.68 -12.95
N GLY A 31 -15.90 -37.85 -12.15
CA GLY A 31 -17.26 -37.36 -12.46
C GLY A 31 -17.21 -36.74 -13.83
N ASN A 32 -18.07 -37.19 -14.70
CA ASN A 32 -18.20 -36.67 -16.05
C ASN A 32 -18.64 -35.22 -15.92
N TYR A 33 -17.70 -34.25 -16.09
CA TYR A 33 -18.00 -32.83 -16.08
C TYR A 33 -18.93 -32.54 -17.25
N GLY A 34 -20.19 -32.26 -16.97
CA GLY A 34 -21.24 -32.01 -17.96
C GLY A 34 -21.80 -30.59 -17.86
N ALA A 35 -22.65 -30.22 -18.81
CA ALA A 35 -23.32 -28.91 -18.84
C ALA A 35 -24.16 -28.64 -17.56
N SER A 36 -24.62 -29.68 -16.87
CA SER A 36 -25.34 -29.60 -15.58
C SER A 36 -24.46 -29.07 -14.43
N ASP A 37 -23.14 -29.18 -14.54
CA ASP A 37 -22.20 -28.76 -13.50
C ASP A 37 -21.81 -27.28 -13.64
N ILE A 38 -22.23 -26.64 -14.75
CA ILE A 38 -22.05 -25.23 -15.01
C ILE A 38 -23.11 -24.43 -14.24
N GLN A 39 -22.71 -23.79 -13.15
CA GLN A 39 -23.58 -22.89 -12.39
C GLN A 39 -23.56 -21.49 -13.00
N VAL A 40 -24.75 -20.98 -13.37
CA VAL A 40 -24.93 -19.59 -13.81
C VAL A 40 -25.40 -18.76 -12.62
N LEU A 41 -24.53 -17.86 -12.15
CA LEU A 41 -24.86 -16.90 -11.09
C LEU A 41 -25.49 -15.67 -11.73
N LYS A 42 -26.60 -15.20 -11.19
CA LYS A 42 -27.32 -14.02 -11.70
C LYS A 42 -27.19 -12.83 -10.74
N GLY A 43 -27.11 -11.63 -11.32
CA GLY A 43 -27.12 -10.38 -10.56
C GLY A 43 -26.04 -10.31 -9.48
N LEU A 44 -26.40 -9.85 -8.29
CA LEU A 44 -25.50 -9.63 -7.17
C LEU A 44 -25.05 -10.91 -6.43
N GLU A 45 -25.67 -12.06 -6.72
CA GLU A 45 -25.23 -13.35 -6.17
C GLU A 45 -23.77 -13.69 -6.58
N ALA A 46 -23.39 -13.34 -7.82
CA ALA A 46 -22.02 -13.52 -8.30
C ALA A 46 -21.00 -12.75 -7.44
N VAL A 47 -21.34 -11.53 -7.04
CA VAL A 47 -20.51 -10.67 -6.18
C VAL A 47 -20.33 -11.31 -4.80
N ARG A 48 -21.42 -11.76 -4.19
CA ARG A 48 -21.38 -12.41 -2.86
C ARG A 48 -20.59 -13.72 -2.86
N LYS A 49 -20.66 -14.49 -3.96
CA LYS A 49 -19.95 -15.78 -4.08
C LYS A 49 -18.44 -15.61 -4.37
N ARG A 50 -18.06 -14.54 -5.06
CA ARG A 50 -16.66 -14.24 -5.44
C ARG A 50 -16.31 -12.76 -5.18
N PRO A 51 -16.39 -12.28 -3.93
CA PRO A 51 -16.17 -10.87 -3.61
C PRO A 51 -14.78 -10.39 -4.01
N GLY A 52 -13.74 -11.24 -3.88
CA GLY A 52 -12.38 -10.90 -4.27
C GLY A 52 -12.20 -10.47 -5.73
N MET A 53 -13.09 -10.88 -6.66
CA MET A 53 -13.06 -10.42 -8.06
C MET A 53 -13.43 -8.93 -8.20
N TYR A 54 -14.20 -8.37 -7.26
CA TYR A 54 -14.74 -7.01 -7.32
C TYR A 54 -14.00 -6.04 -6.38
N ILE A 55 -13.61 -6.50 -5.18
CA ILE A 55 -12.97 -5.67 -4.15
C ILE A 55 -11.53 -6.11 -3.82
N GLY A 56 -10.98 -7.07 -4.56
CA GLY A 56 -9.60 -7.56 -4.42
C GLY A 56 -9.38 -8.52 -3.24
N SER A 57 -10.01 -8.31 -2.09
CA SER A 57 -9.94 -9.20 -0.93
C SER A 57 -11.15 -9.04 0.00
N THR A 58 -11.33 -9.97 0.96
CA THR A 58 -12.32 -9.85 2.05
C THR A 58 -11.70 -9.49 3.39
N SER A 59 -10.42 -9.09 3.38
CA SER A 59 -9.71 -8.56 4.56
C SER A 59 -9.97 -7.06 4.75
N SER A 60 -9.26 -6.42 5.69
CA SER A 60 -9.31 -4.98 5.94
C SER A 60 -9.23 -4.13 4.66
N ARG A 61 -8.37 -4.49 3.69
CA ARG A 61 -8.25 -3.78 2.41
C ARG A 61 -9.57 -3.74 1.63
N GLY A 62 -10.23 -4.89 1.48
CA GLY A 62 -11.53 -4.96 0.78
C GLY A 62 -12.65 -4.28 1.56
N LEU A 63 -12.61 -4.32 2.90
CA LEU A 63 -13.54 -3.59 3.75
C LEU A 63 -13.49 -2.07 3.48
N HIS A 64 -12.29 -1.48 3.49
CA HIS A 64 -12.11 -0.05 3.23
C HIS A 64 -12.45 0.33 1.80
N HIS A 65 -12.27 -0.60 0.84
CA HIS A 65 -12.65 -0.38 -0.55
C HIS A 65 -14.15 -0.08 -0.73
N LEU A 66 -15.02 -0.66 0.11
CA LEU A 66 -16.45 -0.33 0.10
C LEU A 66 -16.70 1.16 0.37
N VAL A 67 -15.96 1.75 1.32
CA VAL A 67 -16.06 3.18 1.61
C VAL A 67 -15.62 4.00 0.41
N PHE A 68 -14.51 3.61 -0.22
CA PHE A 68 -13.96 4.33 -1.36
C PHE A 68 -14.89 4.29 -2.58
N GLU A 69 -15.56 3.17 -2.85
CA GLU A 69 -16.53 3.09 -3.96
C GLU A 69 -17.72 4.04 -3.76
N VAL A 70 -18.18 4.27 -2.54
CA VAL A 70 -19.24 5.24 -2.26
C VAL A 70 -18.72 6.67 -2.35
N VAL A 71 -17.56 6.96 -1.76
CA VAL A 71 -16.92 8.28 -1.80
C VAL A 71 -16.58 8.69 -3.24
N ASP A 72 -16.04 7.77 -4.05
CA ASP A 72 -15.69 8.05 -5.44
C ASP A 72 -16.91 8.46 -6.27
N ASN A 73 -18.13 8.00 -5.92
CA ASN A 73 -19.35 8.50 -6.57
C ASN A 73 -19.62 9.97 -6.24
N SER A 74 -19.43 10.39 -5.00
CA SER A 74 -19.56 11.79 -4.58
C SER A 74 -18.48 12.67 -5.24
N ILE A 75 -17.26 12.15 -5.38
CA ILE A 75 -16.15 12.82 -6.07
C ILE A 75 -16.41 12.92 -7.59
N ASP A 76 -17.06 11.94 -8.21
CA ASP A 76 -17.47 12.02 -9.61
C ASP A 76 -18.52 13.14 -9.84
N GLU A 77 -19.41 13.38 -8.87
CA GLU A 77 -20.30 14.56 -8.89
C GLU A 77 -19.51 15.88 -8.77
N ALA A 78 -18.43 15.87 -7.96
CA ALA A 78 -17.55 17.03 -7.83
C ALA A 78 -16.76 17.30 -9.13
N LEU A 79 -16.23 16.25 -9.79
CA LEU A 79 -15.58 16.36 -11.11
C LEU A 79 -16.53 16.88 -12.19
N ALA A 80 -17.82 16.55 -12.08
CA ALA A 80 -18.86 17.07 -12.96
C ALA A 80 -19.31 18.50 -12.60
N GLY A 81 -18.79 19.08 -11.50
CA GLY A 81 -19.08 20.44 -11.05
C GLY A 81 -20.37 20.62 -10.26
N TYR A 82 -20.94 19.53 -9.72
CA TYR A 82 -22.21 19.56 -8.99
C TYR A 82 -22.10 19.31 -7.49
N CYS A 83 -20.92 18.97 -6.99
CA CYS A 83 -20.68 18.69 -5.57
C CYS A 83 -19.44 19.44 -5.09
N ASP A 84 -19.52 20.10 -3.95
CA ASP A 84 -18.41 20.79 -3.29
C ASP A 84 -18.25 20.41 -1.81
N GLU A 85 -19.15 19.58 -1.27
CA GLU A 85 -19.07 19.10 0.11
C GLU A 85 -19.42 17.59 0.21
N VAL A 86 -18.51 16.85 0.86
CA VAL A 86 -18.67 15.41 1.15
C VAL A 86 -18.39 15.18 2.62
N THR A 87 -19.24 14.40 3.29
CA THR A 87 -19.03 13.99 4.69
C THR A 87 -19.00 12.46 4.77
N VAL A 88 -18.02 11.92 5.47
CA VAL A 88 -17.87 10.49 5.75
C VAL A 88 -17.85 10.30 7.26
N SER A 89 -18.75 9.49 7.79
CA SER A 89 -18.84 9.17 9.22
C SER A 89 -18.66 7.67 9.46
N ILE A 90 -17.77 7.33 10.40
CA ILE A 90 -17.65 5.99 10.98
C ILE A 90 -18.53 5.98 12.22
N LEU A 91 -19.60 5.18 12.19
CA LEU A 91 -20.60 5.17 13.25
C LEU A 91 -20.23 4.19 14.39
N PRO A 92 -20.86 4.32 15.58
CA PRO A 92 -20.55 3.48 16.73
C PRO A 92 -20.72 1.97 16.53
N ASP A 93 -21.55 1.56 15.59
CA ASP A 93 -21.84 0.15 15.26
C ASP A 93 -20.97 -0.39 14.09
N GLU A 94 -19.87 0.31 13.76
CA GLU A 94 -18.98 0.01 12.63
C GLU A 94 -19.70 0.08 11.27
N SER A 95 -20.80 0.82 11.17
CA SER A 95 -21.38 1.19 9.87
C SER A 95 -20.78 2.49 9.35
N ILE A 96 -20.90 2.73 8.05
CA ILE A 96 -20.43 3.94 7.39
C ILE A 96 -21.60 4.74 6.86
N LEU A 97 -21.49 6.06 6.99
CA LEU A 97 -22.40 7.02 6.37
C LEU A 97 -21.59 7.96 5.47
N VAL A 98 -21.95 8.05 4.20
CA VAL A 98 -21.39 9.00 3.24
C VAL A 98 -22.49 9.93 2.76
N GLU A 99 -22.25 11.22 2.82
CA GLU A 99 -23.20 12.27 2.41
C GLU A 99 -22.51 13.23 1.44
N ASP A 100 -23.18 13.57 0.36
CA ASP A 100 -22.77 14.60 -0.59
C ASP A 100 -23.88 15.61 -0.88
N ASN A 101 -23.51 16.76 -1.41
CA ASN A 101 -24.44 17.79 -1.89
C ASN A 101 -24.54 17.83 -3.43
N GLY A 102 -24.26 16.73 -4.12
CA GLY A 102 -24.37 16.57 -5.56
C GLY A 102 -25.82 16.64 -6.08
N ARG A 103 -26.03 16.25 -7.34
CA ARG A 103 -27.37 16.29 -7.97
C ARG A 103 -28.38 15.29 -7.37
N GLY A 104 -27.90 14.30 -6.64
CA GLY A 104 -28.68 13.15 -6.19
C GLY A 104 -28.91 12.10 -7.29
N ILE A 105 -28.89 10.82 -6.93
CA ILE A 105 -29.13 9.70 -7.85
C ILE A 105 -30.53 9.85 -8.47
N PRO A 106 -30.72 9.61 -9.80
CA PRO A 106 -32.02 9.64 -10.44
C PRO A 106 -33.03 8.70 -9.75
N VAL A 107 -34.25 9.21 -9.51
CA VAL A 107 -35.34 8.48 -8.82
C VAL A 107 -36.52 8.18 -9.71
N ASP A 108 -36.56 8.74 -10.92
CA ASP A 108 -37.54 8.49 -11.97
C ASP A 108 -37.43 7.06 -12.51
N LEU A 109 -38.50 6.58 -13.13
CA LEU A 109 -38.53 5.25 -13.73
C LEU A 109 -37.67 5.20 -15.00
N HIS A 110 -36.79 4.19 -15.05
CA HIS A 110 -35.98 3.94 -16.24
C HIS A 110 -36.87 3.47 -17.40
N PRO A 111 -36.72 4.05 -18.59
CA PRO A 111 -37.65 3.81 -19.70
C PRO A 111 -37.77 2.34 -20.15
N THR A 112 -36.69 1.57 -20.10
CA THR A 112 -36.66 0.18 -20.55
C THR A 112 -36.81 -0.83 -19.42
N GLU A 113 -36.16 -0.55 -18.26
CA GLU A 113 -36.14 -1.50 -17.14
C GLU A 113 -37.38 -1.39 -16.24
N ASN A 114 -38.17 -0.31 -16.37
CA ASN A 114 -39.39 -0.04 -15.62
C ASN A 114 -39.20 -0.12 -14.09
N MET A 115 -38.01 0.27 -13.61
CA MET A 115 -37.67 0.40 -12.19
C MET A 115 -37.07 1.77 -11.91
N PRO A 116 -37.12 2.28 -10.66
CA PRO A 116 -36.48 3.54 -10.30
C PRO A 116 -34.99 3.54 -10.60
N GLY A 117 -34.42 4.67 -11.08
CA GLY A 117 -33.00 4.79 -11.35
C GLY A 117 -32.13 4.48 -10.12
N LEU A 118 -32.59 4.85 -8.91
CA LEU A 118 -31.94 4.49 -7.66
C LEU A 118 -31.85 2.98 -7.44
N GLU A 119 -32.97 2.26 -7.65
CA GLU A 119 -33.00 0.80 -7.52
C GLU A 119 -32.08 0.13 -8.56
N LEU A 120 -32.14 0.62 -9.79
CA LEU A 120 -31.30 0.13 -10.90
C LEU A 120 -29.80 0.27 -10.55
N ALA A 121 -29.39 1.44 -10.05
CA ALA A 121 -28.00 1.69 -9.69
C ALA A 121 -27.51 0.80 -8.53
N MET A 122 -28.39 0.44 -7.59
CA MET A 122 -28.05 -0.35 -6.41
C MET A 122 -28.08 -1.86 -6.64
N THR A 123 -28.88 -2.36 -7.59
CA THR A 123 -29.15 -3.80 -7.72
C THR A 123 -28.67 -4.44 -9.02
N VAL A 124 -28.37 -3.63 -10.04
CA VAL A 124 -27.96 -4.14 -11.35
C VAL A 124 -26.49 -3.84 -11.62
N LEU A 125 -25.72 -4.89 -11.93
CA LEU A 125 -24.33 -4.73 -12.36
C LEU A 125 -24.28 -4.12 -13.76
N HIS A 126 -23.26 -3.30 -14.00
CA HIS A 126 -23.07 -2.61 -15.27
C HIS A 126 -24.22 -1.65 -15.64
N ALA A 127 -24.89 -1.10 -14.62
CA ALA A 127 -25.88 -0.05 -14.76
C ALA A 127 -25.35 1.26 -14.18
N GLY A 128 -25.49 2.37 -14.90
CA GLY A 128 -25.08 3.68 -14.38
C GLY A 128 -25.02 4.76 -15.45
N GLY A 129 -25.27 6.01 -15.06
CA GLY A 129 -25.23 7.19 -15.93
C GLY A 129 -23.82 7.56 -16.42
N LYS A 130 -22.78 6.88 -15.94
CA LYS A 130 -21.38 7.13 -16.32
C LYS A 130 -20.98 6.49 -17.66
N PHE A 131 -21.83 5.63 -18.22
CA PHE A 131 -21.71 5.14 -19.60
C PHE A 131 -22.13 6.19 -20.64
N ASP A 132 -22.94 7.18 -20.23
CA ASP A 132 -23.33 8.28 -21.09
C ASP A 132 -22.38 9.47 -20.93
N LYS A 133 -21.66 9.78 -22.02
CA LYS A 133 -20.67 10.87 -22.10
C LYS A 133 -21.28 12.27 -21.96
N SER A 134 -22.60 12.40 -22.12
CA SER A 134 -23.29 13.67 -21.93
C SER A 134 -23.43 14.07 -20.46
N SER A 135 -23.55 13.08 -19.58
CA SER A 135 -23.77 13.27 -18.15
C SER A 135 -22.47 13.41 -17.35
N TYR A 136 -21.40 12.67 -17.75
CA TYR A 136 -20.08 12.75 -17.12
C TYR A 136 -18.98 12.75 -18.19
N LYS A 137 -18.28 13.87 -18.33
CA LYS A 137 -17.16 13.97 -19.28
C LYS A 137 -15.95 13.15 -18.83
N VAL A 138 -15.72 13.10 -17.52
CA VAL A 138 -14.65 12.35 -16.86
C VAL A 138 -15.23 11.75 -15.58
N SER A 139 -14.92 10.50 -15.28
CA SER A 139 -15.30 9.85 -14.02
C SER A 139 -14.26 8.80 -13.62
N GLY A 140 -14.13 8.54 -12.32
CA GLY A 140 -13.35 7.42 -11.77
C GLY A 140 -14.11 6.09 -11.85
N GLY A 141 -15.46 6.14 -11.73
CA GLY A 141 -16.34 5.00 -11.87
C GLY A 141 -16.58 4.64 -13.33
N LEU A 142 -15.97 3.55 -13.83
CA LEU A 142 -16.00 3.16 -15.24
C LEU A 142 -16.92 1.98 -15.54
N HIS A 143 -17.09 1.08 -14.58
CA HIS A 143 -17.70 -0.22 -14.81
C HIS A 143 -19.17 -0.31 -14.42
N GLY A 144 -19.73 0.74 -13.75
CA GLY A 144 -21.10 0.75 -13.26
C GLY A 144 -21.41 -0.37 -12.27
N VAL A 145 -20.43 -0.74 -11.43
CA VAL A 145 -20.59 -1.83 -10.46
C VAL A 145 -20.31 -1.42 -9.01
N GLY A 146 -19.63 -0.30 -8.76
CA GLY A 146 -19.12 0.05 -7.44
C GLY A 146 -20.17 0.01 -6.34
N VAL A 147 -21.21 0.83 -6.43
CA VAL A 147 -22.23 0.91 -5.38
C VAL A 147 -23.11 -0.35 -5.30
N SER A 148 -23.36 -1.06 -6.41
CA SER A 148 -24.08 -2.32 -6.39
C SER A 148 -23.25 -3.45 -5.73
N VAL A 149 -21.93 -3.40 -5.86
CA VAL A 149 -21.00 -4.27 -5.10
C VAL A 149 -21.04 -3.96 -3.60
N VAL A 150 -21.04 -2.66 -3.21
CA VAL A 150 -21.22 -2.27 -1.80
C VAL A 150 -22.54 -2.81 -1.25
N ASN A 151 -23.63 -2.67 -1.99
CA ASN A 151 -24.94 -3.21 -1.61
C ASN A 151 -24.90 -4.73 -1.44
N ALA A 152 -24.33 -5.45 -2.40
CA ALA A 152 -24.24 -6.92 -2.34
C ALA A 152 -23.42 -7.42 -1.14
N LEU A 153 -22.40 -6.68 -0.73
CA LEU A 153 -21.46 -7.06 0.34
C LEU A 153 -21.81 -6.45 1.71
N SER A 154 -22.95 -5.74 1.79
CA SER A 154 -23.48 -5.18 3.02
C SER A 154 -24.58 -6.05 3.61
N GLU A 155 -24.61 -6.21 4.92
CA GLU A 155 -25.73 -6.80 5.64
C GLU A 155 -27.00 -5.96 5.43
N GLN A 156 -26.83 -4.64 5.50
CA GLN A 156 -27.89 -3.66 5.24
C GLN A 156 -27.30 -2.42 4.58
N LEU A 157 -28.04 -1.85 3.62
CA LEU A 157 -27.72 -0.59 2.97
C LEU A 157 -28.97 0.29 2.88
N LYS A 158 -28.83 1.59 3.16
CA LYS A 158 -29.91 2.58 3.12
C LYS A 158 -29.46 3.79 2.30
N VAL A 159 -30.36 4.29 1.47
CA VAL A 159 -30.08 5.45 0.62
C VAL A 159 -31.18 6.49 0.77
N TRP A 160 -30.77 7.73 0.99
CA TRP A 160 -31.63 8.91 0.91
C TRP A 160 -31.14 9.76 -0.26
N VAL A 161 -32.06 10.26 -1.02
CA VAL A 161 -31.79 11.13 -2.17
C VAL A 161 -32.63 12.38 -2.08
N LYS A 162 -31.97 13.53 -2.02
CA LYS A 162 -32.59 14.85 -2.17
C LYS A 162 -32.48 15.29 -3.62
N ARG A 163 -33.61 15.33 -4.33
CA ARG A 163 -33.70 15.75 -5.73
C ARG A 163 -35.07 16.33 -6.03
N ASP A 164 -35.12 17.33 -6.91
CA ASP A 164 -36.38 17.97 -7.35
C ASP A 164 -37.26 18.44 -6.18
N SER A 165 -36.64 19.05 -5.15
CA SER A 165 -37.28 19.53 -3.92
C SER A 165 -38.02 18.44 -3.13
N LYS A 166 -37.59 17.18 -3.27
CA LYS A 166 -38.15 16.02 -2.59
C LYS A 166 -37.03 15.18 -1.99
N GLU A 167 -37.33 14.52 -0.86
CA GLU A 167 -36.44 13.53 -0.26
C GLU A 167 -37.05 12.14 -0.44
N HIS A 168 -36.26 11.24 -1.05
CA HIS A 168 -36.61 9.87 -1.33
C HIS A 168 -35.75 8.91 -0.51
N TYR A 169 -36.27 7.70 -0.28
CA TYR A 169 -35.60 6.67 0.53
C TYR A 169 -35.82 5.28 -0.03
N MET A 170 -34.78 4.48 -0.01
CA MET A 170 -34.83 3.01 -0.22
C MET A 170 -33.87 2.31 0.73
N ASP A 171 -34.17 1.07 1.08
CA ASP A 171 -33.28 0.19 1.82
C ASP A 171 -33.16 -1.20 1.19
N PHE A 172 -32.02 -1.82 1.48
CA PHE A 172 -31.60 -3.07 0.87
C PHE A 172 -30.98 -3.97 1.94
N VAL A 173 -31.07 -5.28 1.74
CA VAL A 173 -30.45 -6.30 2.59
C VAL A 173 -29.71 -7.27 1.70
N ARG A 174 -28.40 -7.34 1.84
CA ARG A 174 -27.52 -8.27 1.09
C ARG A 174 -27.68 -8.18 -0.42
N GLY A 175 -27.93 -6.98 -0.94
CA GLY A 175 -28.14 -6.71 -2.35
C GLY A 175 -29.60 -6.68 -2.79
N ASP A 176 -30.52 -7.25 -2.02
CA ASP A 176 -31.92 -7.31 -2.40
C ASP A 176 -32.69 -6.08 -1.91
N THR A 177 -33.59 -5.55 -2.74
CA THR A 177 -34.49 -4.45 -2.38
C THR A 177 -35.49 -4.91 -1.34
N THR A 178 -35.52 -4.24 -0.18
CA THR A 178 -36.50 -4.54 0.89
C THR A 178 -37.67 -3.58 0.95
N THR A 179 -37.46 -2.36 0.48
CA THR A 179 -38.53 -1.37 0.39
C THR A 179 -38.61 -0.76 -1.00
N LYS A 180 -39.84 -0.52 -1.48
CA LYS A 180 -40.05 0.31 -2.69
C LYS A 180 -39.60 1.74 -2.41
N LEU A 181 -39.27 2.49 -3.47
CA LEU A 181 -38.92 3.91 -3.39
C LEU A 181 -40.03 4.67 -2.62
N LYS A 182 -39.66 5.26 -1.48
CA LYS A 182 -40.55 6.05 -0.63
C LYS A 182 -40.23 7.52 -0.76
N LEU A 183 -41.26 8.34 -0.86
CA LEU A 183 -41.15 9.79 -0.67
C LEU A 183 -41.27 10.08 0.83
N LEU A 184 -40.20 10.61 1.43
CA LEU A 184 -40.19 10.98 2.87
C LEU A 184 -40.80 12.36 3.11
N GLY A 185 -40.56 13.31 2.19
CA GLY A 185 -41.03 14.67 2.37
C GLY A 185 -40.54 15.63 1.31
N LYS A 186 -40.67 16.93 1.62
CA LYS A 186 -40.12 18.01 0.79
C LYS A 186 -38.69 18.33 1.26
N ALA A 187 -37.79 18.50 0.32
CA ALA A 187 -36.48 19.11 0.55
C ALA A 187 -36.51 20.58 0.17
N GLY A 188 -35.57 21.36 0.65
CA GLY A 188 -35.42 22.77 0.21
C GLY A 188 -35.17 22.85 -1.29
N ALA A 189 -35.61 23.95 -1.92
CA ALA A 189 -35.52 24.11 -3.38
C ALA A 189 -34.10 24.04 -3.96
N LYS A 190 -33.08 24.24 -3.12
CA LYS A 190 -31.66 24.15 -3.49
C LYS A 190 -30.94 22.97 -2.80
N GLU A 191 -31.64 22.19 -2.01
CA GLU A 191 -31.06 21.05 -1.33
C GLU A 191 -31.11 19.83 -2.25
N THR A 192 -29.95 19.44 -2.72
CA THR A 192 -29.74 18.19 -3.48
C THR A 192 -28.64 17.38 -2.83
N GLY A 193 -28.54 16.10 -3.18
CA GLY A 193 -27.48 15.24 -2.70
C GLY A 193 -27.89 13.80 -2.48
N THR A 194 -26.90 12.97 -2.21
CA THR A 194 -27.10 11.56 -1.88
C THR A 194 -26.53 11.28 -0.50
N ARG A 195 -27.21 10.47 0.28
CA ARG A 195 -26.74 9.93 1.54
C ARG A 195 -26.81 8.41 1.46
N VAL A 196 -25.70 7.75 1.67
CA VAL A 196 -25.58 6.28 1.66
C VAL A 196 -25.07 5.82 3.01
N TRP A 197 -25.88 5.03 3.70
CA TRP A 197 -25.47 4.33 4.92
C TRP A 197 -25.36 2.84 4.62
N PHE A 198 -24.30 2.19 5.05
CA PHE A 198 -24.14 0.75 4.86
C PHE A 198 -23.41 0.10 6.03
N LYS A 199 -23.74 -1.17 6.30
CA LYS A 199 -23.10 -2.02 7.28
C LYS A 199 -22.53 -3.26 6.58
N PRO A 200 -21.22 -3.53 6.69
CA PRO A 200 -20.59 -4.68 6.05
C PRO A 200 -21.19 -6.00 6.55
N ASP A 201 -21.29 -7.00 5.64
CA ASP A 201 -21.79 -8.32 6.00
C ASP A 201 -20.69 -9.15 6.69
N THR A 202 -20.85 -9.43 7.98
CA THR A 202 -19.92 -10.22 8.81
C THR A 202 -19.76 -11.66 8.33
N THR A 203 -20.65 -12.15 7.46
CA THR A 203 -20.51 -13.50 6.86
C THR A 203 -19.53 -13.53 5.70
N ILE A 204 -19.11 -12.37 5.19
CA ILE A 204 -18.19 -12.23 4.05
C ILE A 204 -16.83 -11.71 4.51
N PHE A 205 -16.82 -10.66 5.35
CA PHE A 205 -15.59 -10.03 5.80
C PHE A 205 -15.05 -10.74 7.05
N THR A 206 -13.76 -11.03 7.06
CA THR A 206 -13.06 -11.61 8.22
C THR A 206 -12.84 -10.58 9.33
N GLU A 207 -12.88 -9.29 8.97
CA GLU A 207 -12.72 -8.15 9.86
C GLU A 207 -13.68 -7.04 9.41
N THR A 208 -14.39 -6.43 10.34
CA THR A 208 -15.38 -5.37 10.06
C THR A 208 -15.10 -4.06 10.80
N ILE A 209 -13.92 -3.94 11.42
CA ILE A 209 -13.50 -2.73 12.13
C ILE A 209 -12.77 -1.81 11.15
N TYR A 210 -13.26 -0.60 10.98
CA TYR A 210 -12.61 0.40 10.12
C TYR A 210 -11.42 1.06 10.79
N ASP A 211 -10.32 1.19 10.02
CA ASP A 211 -9.16 2.00 10.41
C ASP A 211 -9.36 3.44 9.95
N TYR A 212 -9.41 4.36 10.93
CA TYR A 212 -9.57 5.80 10.67
C TYR A 212 -8.44 6.34 9.78
N GLY A 213 -7.18 5.90 10.01
CA GLY A 213 -6.01 6.38 9.27
C GLY A 213 -6.05 6.04 7.79
N ILE A 214 -6.56 4.87 7.44
CA ILE A 214 -6.71 4.45 6.02
C ILE A 214 -7.74 5.35 5.32
N ILE A 215 -8.90 5.60 5.93
CA ILE A 215 -9.93 6.48 5.37
C ILE A 215 -9.40 7.93 5.32
N GLN A 216 -8.80 8.41 6.40
CA GLN A 216 -8.20 9.74 6.51
C GLN A 216 -7.22 10.03 5.37
N SER A 217 -6.29 9.12 5.11
CA SER A 217 -5.28 9.28 4.05
C SER A 217 -5.92 9.43 2.68
N ARG A 218 -6.88 8.57 2.36
CA ARG A 218 -7.57 8.63 1.07
C ARG A 218 -8.40 9.90 0.90
N LEU A 219 -9.13 10.33 1.92
CA LEU A 219 -9.94 11.56 1.85
C LEU A 219 -9.07 12.81 1.73
N ARG A 220 -7.93 12.85 2.42
CA ARG A 220 -6.93 13.92 2.27
C ARG A 220 -6.37 13.97 0.84
N GLU A 221 -6.00 12.83 0.27
CA GLU A 221 -5.54 12.71 -1.12
C GLU A 221 -6.59 13.24 -2.10
N LEU A 222 -7.85 12.82 -1.94
CA LEU A 222 -8.96 13.27 -2.78
C LEU A 222 -9.21 14.78 -2.68
N SER A 223 -8.99 15.38 -1.50
CA SER A 223 -9.14 16.84 -1.35
C SER A 223 -8.09 17.63 -2.14
N TYR A 224 -6.85 17.12 -2.24
CA TYR A 224 -5.81 17.72 -3.06
C TYR A 224 -6.06 17.56 -4.56
N LEU A 225 -6.56 16.39 -4.97
CA LEU A 225 -6.87 16.08 -6.37
C LEU A 225 -8.10 16.83 -6.89
N ASN A 226 -8.98 17.29 -6.00
CA ASN A 226 -10.22 17.99 -6.33
C ASN A 226 -10.26 19.36 -5.64
N LYS A 227 -9.50 20.27 -6.20
CA LYS A 227 -9.36 21.65 -5.70
C LYS A 227 -10.69 22.30 -5.35
N GLY A 228 -10.85 22.74 -4.09
CA GLY A 228 -12.03 23.45 -3.62
C GLY A 228 -13.14 22.55 -3.05
N VAL A 229 -13.05 21.22 -3.18
CA VAL A 229 -13.99 20.31 -2.53
C VAL A 229 -13.65 20.20 -1.04
N LYS A 230 -14.66 20.37 -0.19
CA LYS A 230 -14.55 20.20 1.26
C LYS A 230 -14.96 18.76 1.63
N ILE A 231 -14.05 18.01 2.23
CA ILE A 231 -14.30 16.65 2.68
C ILE A 231 -14.17 16.60 4.20
N THR A 232 -15.21 16.12 4.89
CA THR A 232 -15.22 15.98 6.35
C THR A 232 -15.20 14.50 6.72
N LEU A 233 -14.27 14.09 7.59
CA LEU A 233 -14.25 12.75 8.18
C LEU A 233 -14.59 12.83 9.65
N ARG A 234 -15.59 12.04 10.07
CA ARG A 234 -16.01 11.89 11.46
C ARG A 234 -15.81 10.46 11.93
N ASP A 235 -15.22 10.28 13.10
CA ASP A 235 -15.26 9.04 13.87
C ASP A 235 -16.17 9.26 15.05
N GLU A 236 -17.34 8.62 15.05
CA GLU A 236 -18.34 8.76 16.10
C GLU A 236 -18.30 7.57 17.09
N ARG A 237 -17.28 6.72 16.99
CA ARG A 237 -17.11 5.58 17.87
C ARG A 237 -16.70 6.04 19.28
N PRO A 238 -17.30 5.48 20.36
CA PRO A 238 -16.96 5.82 21.74
C PRO A 238 -15.45 5.73 21.98
N GLU A 239 -14.89 6.70 22.71
CA GLU A 239 -13.47 6.83 23.06
C GLU A 239 -12.53 7.11 21.86
N ARG A 240 -13.06 7.21 20.63
CA ARG A 240 -12.30 7.53 19.39
C ARG A 240 -12.85 8.76 18.68
N GLU A 241 -13.79 9.46 19.26
CA GLU A 241 -14.47 10.61 18.68
C GLU A 241 -13.48 11.62 18.11
N LYS A 242 -13.60 11.88 16.82
CA LYS A 242 -12.70 12.77 16.09
C LYS A 242 -13.39 13.31 14.84
N GLU A 243 -13.19 14.59 14.56
CA GLU A 243 -13.59 15.22 13.30
C GLU A 243 -12.37 15.89 12.65
N GLU A 244 -12.22 15.69 11.36
CA GLU A 244 -11.17 16.34 10.56
C GLU A 244 -11.76 16.83 9.23
N VAL A 245 -11.37 18.03 8.83
CA VAL A 245 -11.84 18.67 7.59
C VAL A 245 -10.66 18.83 6.63
N PHE A 246 -10.80 18.29 5.42
CA PHE A 246 -9.86 18.43 4.33
C PHE A 246 -10.44 19.40 3.30
N HIS A 247 -9.74 20.49 3.02
CA HIS A 247 -10.18 21.49 2.06
C HIS A 247 -8.96 22.17 1.42
N ALA A 248 -8.45 21.56 0.34
CA ALA A 248 -7.28 22.05 -0.36
C ALA A 248 -7.68 23.12 -1.41
N LYS A 249 -7.29 24.38 -1.16
CA LYS A 249 -7.53 25.48 -2.10
C LYS A 249 -6.44 25.60 -3.16
N GLY A 250 -5.23 25.15 -2.87
CA GLY A 250 -4.09 25.10 -3.79
C GLY A 250 -3.98 23.82 -4.61
N GLY A 251 -4.80 22.79 -4.31
CA GLY A 251 -4.82 21.55 -5.09
C GLY A 251 -3.48 20.80 -5.06
N LEU A 252 -2.93 20.45 -6.23
CA LEU A 252 -1.68 19.69 -6.33
C LEU A 252 -0.44 20.44 -5.79
N GLU A 253 -0.42 21.77 -5.81
CA GLU A 253 0.66 22.54 -5.18
C GLU A 253 0.69 22.32 -3.66
N GLU A 254 -0.48 22.36 -3.00
CA GLU A 254 -0.59 22.03 -1.57
C GLU A 254 -0.20 20.58 -1.31
N PHE A 255 -0.54 19.66 -2.22
CA PHE A 255 -0.17 18.26 -2.09
C PHE A 255 1.35 18.07 -2.12
N VAL A 256 2.05 18.68 -3.08
CA VAL A 256 3.52 18.62 -3.13
C VAL A 256 4.14 19.28 -1.89
N GLY A 257 3.58 20.40 -1.43
CA GLY A 257 3.98 21.04 -0.18
C GLY A 257 3.83 20.11 1.04
N PHE A 258 2.71 19.40 1.13
CA PHE A 258 2.46 18.43 2.18
C PHE A 258 3.46 17.23 2.11
N LEU A 259 3.74 16.70 0.92
CA LEU A 259 4.71 15.62 0.71
C LEU A 259 6.14 16.04 1.05
N ASN A 260 6.47 17.32 0.90
CA ASN A 260 7.77 17.88 1.20
C ASN A 260 7.86 18.53 2.60
N ALA A 261 6.82 18.47 3.42
CA ALA A 261 6.78 19.12 4.73
C ALA A 261 7.91 18.68 5.68
N SER A 262 8.40 17.43 5.52
CA SER A 262 9.53 16.86 6.29
C SER A 262 10.85 16.84 5.51
N LYS A 263 10.95 17.55 4.37
CA LYS A 263 12.11 17.58 3.48
C LYS A 263 12.57 19.02 3.29
N LYS A 264 13.85 19.20 3.03
CA LYS A 264 14.40 20.51 2.72
C LYS A 264 14.30 20.79 1.22
N ALA A 265 13.36 21.64 0.82
CA ALA A 265 13.23 22.05 -0.57
C ALA A 265 14.47 22.80 -1.05
N LEU A 266 14.94 22.50 -2.26
CA LEU A 266 16.10 23.17 -2.90
C LEU A 266 15.73 24.52 -3.50
N HIS A 267 14.47 24.71 -3.84
CA HIS A 267 13.90 25.95 -4.34
C HIS A 267 12.53 26.18 -3.73
N LYS A 268 12.13 27.44 -3.60
CA LYS A 268 10.91 27.82 -2.90
C LYS A 268 9.65 27.53 -3.74
N GLU A 269 9.76 27.73 -5.04
CA GLU A 269 8.66 27.62 -5.98
C GLU A 269 8.30 26.15 -6.21
N ILE A 270 7.01 25.83 -6.23
CA ILE A 270 6.49 24.57 -6.74
C ILE A 270 6.21 24.77 -8.24
N LEU A 271 6.80 23.94 -9.08
CA LEU A 271 6.56 23.96 -10.50
C LEU A 271 5.18 23.36 -10.75
N TYR A 272 4.28 24.17 -11.29
CA TYR A 272 2.90 23.77 -11.53
C TYR A 272 2.51 24.00 -12.98
N LEU A 273 1.92 23.00 -13.58
CA LEU A 273 1.37 23.07 -14.93
C LEU A 273 -0.03 22.46 -14.96
N ASP A 274 -0.93 23.11 -15.66
CA ASP A 274 -2.31 22.69 -15.87
C ASP A 274 -2.74 23.02 -17.29
N GLY A 275 -3.40 22.08 -17.96
CA GLY A 275 -3.94 22.29 -19.28
C GLY A 275 -4.54 21.04 -19.90
N THR A 276 -4.94 21.19 -21.17
CA THR A 276 -5.56 20.08 -21.92
C THR A 276 -4.83 19.90 -23.25
N ARG A 277 -4.54 18.64 -23.59
CA ARG A 277 -4.00 18.27 -24.89
C ARG A 277 -4.69 17.00 -25.40
N ASP A 278 -5.14 17.00 -26.64
CA ASP A 278 -5.83 15.87 -27.27
C ASP A 278 -7.00 15.35 -26.42
N ASP A 279 -7.82 16.26 -25.89
CA ASP A 279 -8.92 16.01 -24.94
C ASP A 279 -8.50 15.35 -23.60
N ILE A 280 -7.21 15.27 -23.30
CA ILE A 280 -6.66 14.77 -22.05
C ILE A 280 -6.33 15.97 -21.16
N GLY A 281 -6.96 16.06 -19.99
CA GLY A 281 -6.58 17.02 -18.95
C GLY A 281 -5.29 16.57 -18.27
N ILE A 282 -4.32 17.47 -18.14
CA ILE A 282 -3.00 17.18 -17.59
C ILE A 282 -2.69 18.22 -16.52
N GLU A 283 -2.54 17.78 -15.28
CA GLU A 283 -2.18 18.63 -14.16
C GLU A 283 -0.98 18.01 -13.43
N ILE A 284 0.11 18.76 -13.29
CA ILE A 284 1.34 18.28 -12.64
C ILE A 284 1.86 19.36 -11.70
N ALA A 285 2.20 18.96 -10.49
CA ALA A 285 2.97 19.77 -9.55
C ALA A 285 4.25 19.03 -9.16
N MET A 286 5.39 19.75 -9.08
CA MET A 286 6.65 19.14 -8.72
C MET A 286 7.61 20.10 -8.03
N GLN A 287 8.48 19.57 -7.17
CA GLN A 287 9.52 20.33 -6.47
C GLN A 287 10.71 19.41 -6.16
N TYR A 288 11.93 19.96 -6.24
CA TYR A 288 13.14 19.24 -5.84
C TYR A 288 13.51 19.54 -4.38
N ASN A 289 13.98 18.50 -3.70
CA ASN A 289 14.48 18.55 -2.33
C ASN A 289 15.91 17.97 -2.25
N ASP A 290 16.54 18.08 -1.09
CA ASP A 290 17.92 17.62 -0.86
C ASP A 290 18.04 16.09 -0.70
N GLY A 291 16.94 15.37 -0.60
CA GLY A 291 16.90 13.91 -0.51
C GLY A 291 17.43 13.20 -1.77
N TYR A 292 17.53 11.88 -1.69
CA TYR A 292 18.09 11.03 -2.76
C TYR A 292 17.04 10.13 -3.42
N ASN A 293 15.81 10.14 -2.92
CA ASN A 293 14.72 9.31 -3.41
C ASN A 293 13.86 10.07 -4.41
N GLU A 294 13.31 9.33 -5.39
CA GLU A 294 12.24 9.76 -6.27
C GLU A 294 10.90 9.49 -5.59
N ASN A 295 10.06 10.52 -5.48
CA ASN A 295 8.69 10.43 -4.95
C ASN A 295 7.72 10.97 -5.99
N VAL A 296 7.27 10.11 -6.89
CA VAL A 296 6.33 10.47 -7.96
C VAL A 296 5.04 9.69 -7.78
N PHE A 297 3.95 10.43 -7.54
CA PHE A 297 2.60 9.87 -7.40
C PHE A 297 1.79 10.20 -8.63
N SER A 298 1.12 9.21 -9.19
CA SER A 298 0.36 9.38 -10.41
C SER A 298 -1.08 8.93 -10.26
N PHE A 299 -1.99 9.74 -10.84
CA PHE A 299 -3.43 9.54 -10.74
C PHE A 299 -4.09 9.68 -12.10
N VAL A 300 -5.09 8.86 -12.34
CA VAL A 300 -5.96 8.95 -13.52
C VAL A 300 -7.40 8.99 -13.06
N ASN A 301 -8.12 10.09 -13.36
CA ASN A 301 -9.49 10.31 -12.89
C ASN A 301 -9.61 10.10 -11.36
N ASN A 302 -8.68 10.66 -10.59
CA ASN A 302 -8.54 10.51 -9.13
C ASN A 302 -8.17 9.11 -8.62
N ILE A 303 -7.97 8.13 -9.50
CA ILE A 303 -7.54 6.78 -9.12
C ILE A 303 -6.02 6.74 -9.04
N ASN A 304 -5.48 6.26 -7.92
CA ASN A 304 -4.04 6.10 -7.74
C ASN A 304 -3.51 4.95 -8.60
N THR A 305 -2.63 5.28 -9.55
CA THR A 305 -1.99 4.30 -10.44
C THR A 305 -0.59 3.96 -9.92
N HIS A 306 -0.53 3.24 -8.80
CA HIS A 306 0.73 2.96 -8.11
C HIS A 306 1.71 2.10 -8.94
N GLU A 307 1.22 1.30 -9.89
CA GLU A 307 2.05 0.60 -10.88
C GLU A 307 2.39 1.48 -12.11
N GLY A 308 1.98 2.76 -12.09
CA GLY A 308 2.25 3.72 -13.14
C GLY A 308 1.40 3.53 -14.40
N GLY A 309 2.05 3.53 -15.55
CA GLY A 309 1.43 3.40 -16.86
C GLY A 309 1.94 4.45 -17.86
N THR A 310 1.27 4.56 -18.99
CA THR A 310 1.67 5.39 -20.13
C THR A 310 1.86 6.88 -19.77
N HIS A 311 0.99 7.43 -18.92
CA HIS A 311 1.08 8.82 -18.44
C HIS A 311 2.37 9.08 -17.65
N LEU A 312 2.72 8.17 -16.74
CA LEU A 312 3.96 8.27 -15.95
C LEU A 312 5.20 8.10 -16.83
N THR A 313 5.16 7.17 -17.79
CA THR A 313 6.23 6.96 -18.79
C THR A 313 6.44 8.22 -19.63
N GLY A 314 5.36 8.84 -20.10
CA GLY A 314 5.39 10.10 -20.84
C GLY A 314 6.03 11.23 -20.04
N PHE A 315 5.63 11.41 -18.78
CA PHE A 315 6.18 12.41 -17.86
C PHE A 315 7.69 12.19 -17.61
N LYS A 316 8.09 10.98 -17.21
CA LYS A 316 9.50 10.63 -16.94
C LYS A 316 10.39 10.84 -18.17
N SER A 317 9.89 10.46 -19.33
CA SER A 317 10.59 10.66 -20.62
C SER A 317 10.75 12.15 -20.97
N ALA A 318 9.69 12.94 -20.79
CA ALA A 318 9.72 14.38 -21.03
C ALA A 318 10.72 15.08 -20.10
N LEU A 319 10.62 14.82 -18.80
CA LEU A 319 11.50 15.42 -17.80
C LEU A 319 12.98 15.18 -18.13
N THR A 320 13.34 13.92 -18.44
CA THR A 320 14.70 13.54 -18.80
C THR A 320 15.16 14.25 -20.09
N SER A 321 14.30 14.30 -21.10
CA SER A 321 14.61 14.93 -22.38
C SER A 321 14.85 16.44 -22.25
N VAL A 322 13.98 17.13 -21.54
CA VAL A 322 14.05 18.60 -21.38
C VAL A 322 15.29 19.00 -20.57
N ILE A 323 15.55 18.29 -19.47
CA ILE A 323 16.71 18.60 -18.61
C ILE A 323 18.03 18.36 -19.35
N ASN A 324 18.16 17.27 -20.12
CA ASN A 324 19.33 17.06 -20.96
C ASN A 324 19.51 18.16 -22.03
N LYS A 325 18.42 18.55 -22.73
CA LYS A 325 18.47 19.65 -23.69
C LYS A 325 18.86 20.99 -23.05
N HIS A 326 18.40 21.23 -21.83
CA HIS A 326 18.75 22.43 -21.09
C HIS A 326 20.20 22.39 -20.59
N LEU A 327 20.70 21.20 -20.17
CA LEU A 327 22.12 20.98 -19.85
C LEU A 327 23.02 21.33 -21.03
N ASP A 328 22.71 20.86 -22.25
CA ASP A 328 23.48 21.10 -23.46
C ASP A 328 23.64 22.62 -23.77
N LYS A 329 22.63 23.41 -23.46
CA LYS A 329 22.62 24.87 -23.64
C LYS A 329 23.28 25.63 -22.48
N SER A 330 23.52 24.98 -21.34
CA SER A 330 23.97 25.60 -20.09
C SER A 330 25.49 25.80 -20.02
N SER A 331 25.96 26.58 -19.06
CA SER A 331 27.38 26.73 -18.75
C SER A 331 28.02 25.43 -18.18
N PHE A 332 27.21 24.54 -17.66
CA PHE A 332 27.65 23.24 -17.14
C PHE A 332 28.16 22.30 -18.25
N ALA A 333 27.60 22.39 -19.46
CA ALA A 333 28.03 21.58 -20.61
C ALA A 333 29.53 21.75 -20.96
N LYS A 334 30.13 22.90 -20.62
CA LYS A 334 31.56 23.15 -20.84
C LYS A 334 32.47 22.39 -19.88
N LYS A 335 31.99 22.10 -18.67
CA LYS A 335 32.75 21.43 -17.60
C LYS A 335 32.59 19.91 -17.62
N ASP A 336 31.43 19.41 -18.01
CA ASP A 336 31.03 18.00 -17.93
C ASP A 336 30.63 17.46 -19.32
N LYS A 337 31.45 17.70 -20.36
CA LYS A 337 31.15 17.40 -21.76
C LYS A 337 30.75 15.95 -22.07
N ASP A 338 31.19 15.00 -21.26
CA ASP A 338 30.96 13.57 -21.44
C ASP A 338 29.90 12.98 -20.52
N LEU A 339 29.31 13.81 -19.61
CA LEU A 339 28.36 13.36 -18.62
C LEU A 339 26.92 13.47 -19.15
N LYS A 340 26.33 12.35 -19.53
CA LYS A 340 24.94 12.25 -19.94
C LYS A 340 24.07 11.89 -18.75
N LEU A 341 23.03 12.68 -18.48
CA LEU A 341 22.09 12.42 -17.39
C LEU A 341 21.16 11.26 -17.76
N SER A 342 21.07 10.26 -16.90
CA SER A 342 20.03 9.23 -16.96
C SER A 342 18.71 9.73 -16.37
N GLY A 343 17.65 8.96 -16.56
CA GLY A 343 16.36 9.26 -15.94
C GLY A 343 16.44 9.31 -14.42
N GLU A 344 17.18 8.38 -13.78
CA GLU A 344 17.39 8.36 -12.34
C GLU A 344 18.09 9.63 -11.84
N ASP A 345 19.14 10.07 -12.54
CA ASP A 345 19.87 11.27 -12.13
C ASP A 345 18.98 12.52 -12.10
N VAL A 346 18.09 12.61 -13.11
CA VAL A 346 17.15 13.73 -13.24
C VAL A 346 16.06 13.69 -12.18
N ARG A 347 15.69 12.52 -11.69
CA ARG A 347 14.62 12.36 -10.71
C ARG A 347 15.09 12.22 -9.26
N GLU A 348 16.42 12.24 -9.02
CA GLU A 348 16.95 12.24 -7.65
C GLU A 348 16.46 13.48 -6.88
N GLY A 349 15.81 13.27 -5.74
CA GLY A 349 15.25 14.32 -4.89
C GLY A 349 13.99 14.99 -5.46
N LEU A 350 13.37 14.41 -6.49
CA LEU A 350 12.13 14.90 -7.06
C LEU A 350 10.92 14.43 -6.23
N THR A 351 10.06 15.37 -5.83
CA THR A 351 8.68 15.09 -5.42
C THR A 351 7.75 15.63 -6.50
N ALA A 352 6.90 14.78 -7.08
CA ALA A 352 5.94 15.17 -8.10
C ALA A 352 4.60 14.45 -7.93
N VAL A 353 3.53 15.15 -8.27
CA VAL A 353 2.18 14.61 -8.36
C VAL A 353 1.66 14.88 -9.76
N LEU A 354 1.23 13.81 -10.43
CA LEU A 354 0.69 13.81 -11.79
C LEU A 354 -0.78 13.40 -11.75
N SER A 355 -1.70 14.27 -12.13
CA SER A 355 -3.13 13.99 -12.22
C SER A 355 -3.60 14.14 -13.66
N ILE A 356 -4.09 13.03 -14.24
CA ILE A 356 -4.57 13.00 -15.62
C ILE A 356 -6.07 12.74 -15.64
N LYS A 357 -6.77 13.49 -16.49
CA LYS A 357 -8.21 13.34 -16.73
C LYS A 357 -8.43 12.79 -18.14
N VAL A 358 -8.86 11.55 -18.24
CA VAL A 358 -9.08 10.81 -19.49
C VAL A 358 -10.53 10.39 -19.56
N ARG A 359 -11.17 10.57 -20.74
CA ARG A 359 -12.58 10.20 -20.94
C ARG A 359 -12.81 8.69 -20.88
N GLU A 360 -11.92 7.91 -21.48
CA GLU A 360 -12.02 6.45 -21.58
C GLU A 360 -10.69 5.82 -21.14
N PRO A 361 -10.38 5.80 -19.84
CA PRO A 361 -9.14 5.19 -19.38
C PRO A 361 -9.22 3.65 -19.49
N GLN A 362 -8.14 3.08 -20.01
CA GLN A 362 -7.95 1.64 -20.12
C GLN A 362 -6.92 1.22 -19.08
N PHE A 363 -7.34 0.45 -18.10
CA PHE A 363 -6.46 -0.04 -17.04
C PHE A 363 -6.10 -1.51 -17.26
N GLU A 364 -4.90 -1.89 -16.83
CA GLU A 364 -4.52 -3.29 -16.71
C GLU A 364 -5.19 -3.87 -15.44
N GLY A 365 -6.31 -4.58 -15.62
CA GLY A 365 -7.04 -5.24 -14.54
C GLY A 365 -8.07 -4.39 -13.80
N GLN A 366 -8.87 -5.07 -12.96
CA GLN A 366 -10.00 -4.48 -12.22
C GLN A 366 -9.55 -3.52 -11.11
N THR A 367 -8.37 -3.71 -10.55
CA THR A 367 -7.82 -2.86 -9.48
C THR A 367 -7.34 -1.49 -9.96
N LYS A 368 -7.34 -1.26 -11.29
CA LYS A 368 -7.03 0.02 -11.94
C LYS A 368 -5.64 0.59 -11.59
N THR A 369 -4.68 -0.26 -11.30
CA THR A 369 -3.36 0.12 -10.77
C THR A 369 -2.42 0.69 -11.81
N LYS A 370 -2.64 0.39 -13.11
CA LYS A 370 -1.77 0.79 -14.22
C LYS A 370 -2.59 1.23 -15.45
N LEU A 371 -2.24 2.38 -16.02
CA LEU A 371 -2.88 2.90 -17.24
C LEU A 371 -2.25 2.34 -18.51
N GLY A 372 -3.09 1.84 -19.43
CA GLY A 372 -2.66 1.25 -20.70
C GLY A 372 -2.81 2.12 -21.96
N ASN A 373 -3.55 3.23 -21.89
CA ASN A 373 -3.82 4.11 -23.05
C ASN A 373 -2.54 4.63 -23.71
N SER A 374 -2.21 4.19 -24.92
CA SER A 374 -0.97 4.57 -25.63
C SER A 374 -0.92 6.05 -26.03
N GLU A 375 -2.06 6.64 -26.38
CA GLU A 375 -2.18 8.06 -26.77
C GLU A 375 -1.82 9.02 -25.63
N VAL A 376 -2.05 8.60 -24.36
CA VAL A 376 -1.77 9.42 -23.18
C VAL A 376 -0.28 9.66 -23.01
N GLU A 377 0.57 8.68 -23.34
CA GLU A 377 2.03 8.85 -23.27
C GLU A 377 2.52 10.03 -24.13
N SER A 378 2.07 10.07 -25.39
CA SER A 378 2.46 11.12 -26.31
C SER A 378 1.94 12.49 -25.89
N ALA A 379 0.69 12.57 -25.46
CA ALA A 379 0.04 13.80 -25.01
C ALA A 379 0.78 14.39 -23.79
N VAL A 380 0.99 13.60 -22.75
CA VAL A 380 1.70 14.01 -21.52
C VAL A 380 3.15 14.41 -21.82
N LYS A 381 3.85 13.59 -22.62
CA LYS A 381 5.25 13.86 -23.00
C LYS A 381 5.39 15.19 -23.73
N THR A 382 4.54 15.44 -24.70
CA THR A 382 4.62 16.65 -25.53
C THR A 382 4.25 17.87 -24.71
N PHE A 383 3.14 17.82 -23.97
CA PHE A 383 2.69 18.91 -23.13
C PHE A 383 3.73 19.29 -22.05
N THR A 384 4.28 18.26 -21.37
CA THR A 384 5.33 18.49 -20.35
C THR A 384 6.61 19.06 -20.98
N ASN A 385 7.03 18.57 -22.17
CA ASN A 385 8.20 19.08 -22.86
C ASN A 385 8.08 20.58 -23.17
N GLU A 386 6.96 21.00 -23.75
CA GLU A 386 6.73 22.38 -24.17
C GLU A 386 6.72 23.30 -22.94
N TRP A 387 5.94 22.95 -21.93
CA TRP A 387 5.82 23.77 -20.74
C TRP A 387 7.13 23.87 -19.94
N LEU A 388 7.76 22.72 -19.67
CA LEU A 388 8.97 22.68 -18.84
C LEU A 388 10.15 23.38 -19.52
N ALA A 389 10.27 23.29 -20.84
CA ALA A 389 11.31 24.00 -21.57
C ALA A 389 11.18 25.52 -21.42
N SER A 390 9.95 26.05 -21.57
CA SER A 390 9.66 27.48 -21.35
C SER A 390 9.92 27.89 -19.90
N TYR A 391 9.44 27.09 -18.95
CA TYR A 391 9.61 27.36 -17.52
C TYR A 391 11.09 27.47 -17.11
N LEU A 392 11.95 26.53 -17.57
CA LEU A 392 13.37 26.55 -17.24
C LEU A 392 14.12 27.72 -17.89
N GLU A 393 13.69 28.18 -19.07
CA GLU A 393 14.23 29.40 -19.71
C GLU A 393 13.82 30.66 -18.97
N GLU A 394 12.60 30.74 -18.46
CA GLU A 394 12.08 31.88 -17.69
C GLU A 394 12.62 31.92 -16.25
N HIS A 395 12.99 30.76 -15.68
CA HIS A 395 13.43 30.63 -14.28
C HIS A 395 14.87 30.08 -14.17
N PRO A 396 15.89 30.77 -14.65
CA PRO A 396 17.26 30.24 -14.74
C PRO A 396 17.89 29.86 -13.39
N ARG A 397 17.44 30.48 -12.30
CA ARG A 397 17.91 30.10 -10.95
C ARG A 397 17.42 28.72 -10.56
N VAL A 398 16.15 28.44 -10.76
CA VAL A 398 15.55 27.12 -10.48
C VAL A 398 16.17 26.07 -11.41
N ALA A 399 16.32 26.38 -12.70
CA ALA A 399 16.94 25.52 -13.68
C ALA A 399 18.36 25.11 -13.28
N ASN A 400 19.19 26.07 -12.82
CA ASN A 400 20.55 25.78 -12.37
C ASN A 400 20.58 24.89 -11.12
N ILE A 401 19.65 25.08 -10.17
CA ILE A 401 19.52 24.22 -8.97
C ILE A 401 19.20 22.79 -9.39
N ILE A 402 18.23 22.61 -10.28
CA ILE A 402 17.83 21.28 -10.78
C ILE A 402 19.00 20.61 -11.53
N LEU A 403 19.71 21.36 -12.40
CA LEU A 403 20.87 20.84 -13.12
C LEU A 403 22.00 20.42 -12.16
N ASP A 404 22.31 21.25 -11.14
CA ASP A 404 23.36 20.94 -10.18
C ASP A 404 23.03 19.67 -9.38
N LYS A 405 21.76 19.51 -8.96
CA LYS A 405 21.28 18.29 -8.31
C LYS A 405 21.45 17.05 -9.21
N ALA A 406 20.96 17.11 -10.45
CA ALA A 406 21.05 16.03 -11.41
C ALA A 406 22.51 15.66 -11.77
N LEU A 407 23.38 16.65 -11.95
CA LEU A 407 24.82 16.43 -12.18
C LEU A 407 25.50 15.80 -10.96
N GLY A 408 25.11 16.20 -9.76
CA GLY A 408 25.57 15.58 -8.52
C GLY A 408 25.20 14.10 -8.45
N ALA A 409 23.98 13.75 -8.83
CA ALA A 409 23.49 12.37 -8.92
C ALA A 409 24.26 11.56 -9.98
N ALA A 410 24.44 12.11 -11.18
CA ALA A 410 25.16 11.46 -12.26
C ALA A 410 26.61 11.14 -11.90
N ARG A 411 27.32 12.10 -11.25
CA ARG A 411 28.69 11.89 -10.76
C ARG A 411 28.75 10.78 -9.70
N ALA A 412 27.76 10.71 -8.81
CA ALA A 412 27.67 9.67 -7.80
C ALA A 412 27.42 8.29 -8.42
N ARG A 413 26.50 8.21 -9.39
CA ARG A 413 26.22 6.98 -10.13
C ARG A 413 27.44 6.49 -10.89
N GLU A 414 28.18 7.39 -11.54
CA GLU A 414 29.42 7.02 -12.26
C GLU A 414 30.50 6.52 -11.29
N ALA A 415 30.67 7.17 -10.14
CA ALA A 415 31.61 6.72 -9.10
C ALA A 415 31.21 5.33 -8.57
N ALA A 416 29.91 5.10 -8.32
CA ALA A 416 29.40 3.81 -7.90
C ALA A 416 29.64 2.70 -8.97
N ARG A 417 29.45 3.02 -10.26
CA ARG A 417 29.73 2.09 -11.36
C ARG A 417 31.22 1.74 -11.43
N LYS A 418 32.10 2.73 -11.35
CA LYS A 418 33.56 2.51 -11.33
C LYS A 418 33.98 1.63 -10.14
N ALA A 419 33.44 1.86 -8.97
CA ALA A 419 33.70 1.04 -7.78
C ALA A 419 33.23 -0.41 -7.96
N ARG A 420 32.05 -0.63 -8.54
CA ARG A 420 31.54 -1.97 -8.90
C ARG A 420 32.45 -2.68 -9.91
N ASP A 421 32.83 -2.00 -10.99
CA ASP A 421 33.69 -2.58 -12.04
C ASP A 421 35.05 -2.99 -11.50
N LEU A 422 35.63 -2.21 -10.59
CA LEU A 422 36.88 -2.55 -9.89
C LEU A 422 36.70 -3.78 -8.97
N THR A 423 35.57 -3.89 -8.29
CA THR A 423 35.24 -5.06 -7.46
C THR A 423 34.99 -6.28 -8.33
N ARG A 424 34.25 -6.15 -9.43
CA ARG A 424 33.99 -7.23 -10.40
C ARG A 424 35.27 -7.76 -11.06
N LYS A 425 36.21 -6.88 -11.39
CA LYS A 425 37.54 -7.29 -11.92
C LYS A 425 38.36 -8.05 -10.86
N LYS A 426 38.22 -7.74 -9.56
CA LYS A 426 38.81 -8.51 -8.47
C LYS A 426 38.11 -9.85 -8.25
N SER A 427 36.79 -9.91 -8.44
CA SER A 427 35.96 -11.12 -8.27
C SER A 427 35.89 -12.01 -9.53
N ALA A 428 36.34 -11.53 -10.69
CA ALA A 428 36.38 -12.34 -11.92
C ALA A 428 37.40 -13.50 -11.84
N LEU A 429 38.24 -13.51 -10.79
CA LEU A 429 39.07 -14.66 -10.41
C LEU A 429 38.34 -15.66 -9.50
N ASP A 430 37.15 -15.26 -8.97
CA ASP A 430 36.29 -16.11 -8.13
C ASP A 430 34.96 -16.34 -8.86
N VAL A 431 34.94 -17.31 -9.75
CA VAL A 431 33.77 -17.72 -10.52
C VAL A 431 32.68 -18.23 -9.58
N GLY A 432 31.52 -17.53 -9.51
CA GLY A 432 30.27 -18.08 -8.99
C GLY A 432 29.98 -17.83 -7.50
N ASN A 433 30.61 -16.88 -6.82
CA ASN A 433 30.51 -16.79 -5.36
C ASN A 433 29.32 -15.97 -4.87
N LEU A 434 28.34 -16.71 -4.37
CA LEU A 434 27.41 -16.23 -3.35
C LEU A 434 28.18 -15.69 -2.12
N PRO A 435 27.58 -14.74 -1.36
CA PRO A 435 28.25 -14.20 -0.18
C PRO A 435 28.70 -15.33 0.75
N GLY A 436 29.96 -15.31 1.17
CA GLY A 436 30.51 -16.38 2.03
C GLY A 436 29.80 -16.59 3.36
N LYS A 437 29.00 -15.59 3.78
CA LYS A 437 28.14 -15.68 4.97
C LYS A 437 26.80 -16.39 4.69
N LEU A 438 26.35 -16.46 3.45
CA LEU A 438 25.09 -17.08 3.09
C LEU A 438 25.17 -18.60 3.24
N ALA A 439 24.35 -19.15 4.10
CA ALA A 439 24.10 -20.58 4.12
C ALA A 439 22.91 -20.88 3.22
N ASP A 440 23.17 -21.17 1.95
CA ASP A 440 22.13 -21.39 0.94
C ASP A 440 21.36 -22.70 1.15
N CYS A 441 20.18 -22.80 0.51
CA CYS A 441 19.37 -24.02 0.46
C CYS A 441 19.74 -24.88 -0.77
N SER A 442 19.25 -26.12 -0.76
CA SER A 442 19.60 -27.10 -1.82
C SER A 442 18.66 -27.07 -3.01
N LEU A 443 17.41 -26.63 -2.83
CA LEU A 443 16.44 -26.47 -3.92
C LEU A 443 16.79 -25.25 -4.79
N SER A 444 16.52 -25.39 -6.08
CA SER A 444 16.74 -24.34 -7.08
C SER A 444 15.45 -23.64 -7.53
N ASP A 445 14.28 -24.15 -7.14
CA ASP A 445 13.00 -23.52 -7.43
C ASP A 445 12.73 -22.37 -6.44
N PRO A 446 12.78 -21.08 -6.86
CA PRO A 446 12.59 -19.95 -5.98
C PRO A 446 11.24 -19.94 -5.26
N ALA A 447 10.18 -20.51 -5.87
CA ALA A 447 8.85 -20.57 -5.29
C ALA A 447 8.80 -21.43 -4.01
N MET A 448 9.68 -22.39 -3.90
CA MET A 448 9.81 -23.28 -2.75
C MET A 448 10.85 -22.80 -1.74
N CYS A 449 11.66 -21.79 -2.07
CA CYS A 449 12.80 -21.36 -1.27
C CYS A 449 12.48 -20.13 -0.41
N GLU A 450 13.09 -20.11 0.79
CA GLU A 450 12.94 -19.06 1.79
C GLU A 450 14.33 -18.53 2.21
N LEU A 451 14.48 -17.20 2.28
CA LEU A 451 15.68 -16.55 2.81
C LEU A 451 15.36 -15.90 4.16
N TYR A 452 16.09 -16.31 5.20
CA TYR A 452 16.05 -15.62 6.49
C TYR A 452 17.18 -14.61 6.60
N LEU A 453 16.85 -13.36 6.81
CA LEU A 453 17.78 -12.29 7.19
C LEU A 453 17.81 -12.25 8.71
N VAL A 454 18.91 -12.72 9.30
CA VAL A 454 19.01 -12.98 10.75
C VAL A 454 19.95 -11.97 11.40
N GLU A 455 19.52 -11.38 12.49
CA GLU A 455 20.34 -10.47 13.27
C GLU A 455 21.45 -11.21 14.01
N GLY A 456 22.70 -10.84 13.72
CA GLY A 456 23.89 -11.32 14.41
C GLY A 456 24.36 -12.74 14.04
N ASP A 457 25.64 -12.98 14.30
CA ASP A 457 26.27 -14.29 14.01
C ASP A 457 25.81 -15.39 14.99
N SER A 458 25.41 -15.04 16.22
CA SER A 458 24.94 -16.00 17.23
C SER A 458 23.61 -16.63 16.83
N ALA A 459 22.59 -15.77 16.59
CA ALA A 459 21.27 -16.22 16.12
C ALA A 459 21.38 -16.89 14.74
N GLY A 460 22.22 -16.34 13.86
CA GLY A 460 22.54 -16.96 12.57
C GLY A 460 23.10 -18.37 12.68
N GLY A 461 23.93 -18.61 13.71
CA GLY A 461 24.47 -19.95 14.02
C GLY A 461 23.38 -20.95 14.44
N SER A 462 22.51 -20.54 15.36
CA SER A 462 21.35 -21.34 15.78
C SER A 462 20.40 -21.63 14.62
N ALA A 463 20.10 -20.60 13.80
CA ALA A 463 19.25 -20.73 12.63
C ALA A 463 19.83 -21.68 11.56
N LYS A 464 21.14 -21.60 11.29
CA LYS A 464 21.85 -22.52 10.39
C LYS A 464 21.77 -23.98 10.81
N GLN A 465 21.79 -24.24 12.12
CA GLN A 465 21.71 -25.60 12.67
C GLN A 465 20.26 -26.09 12.72
N GLY A 466 19.30 -25.20 13.02
CA GLY A 466 17.89 -25.54 13.18
C GLY A 466 17.09 -25.65 11.87
N ARG A 467 17.54 -25.00 10.79
CA ARG A 467 16.80 -24.88 9.53
C ARG A 467 16.58 -26.20 8.79
N ASP A 468 15.60 -26.24 7.93
CA ASP A 468 15.55 -27.23 6.85
C ASP A 468 16.45 -26.77 5.69
N ARG A 469 17.53 -27.52 5.46
CA ARG A 469 18.53 -27.20 4.43
C ARG A 469 18.02 -27.34 3.00
N MET A 470 16.91 -28.02 2.81
CA MET A 470 16.34 -28.22 1.49
C MET A 470 15.86 -26.90 0.90
N TYR A 471 15.08 -26.12 1.66
CA TYR A 471 14.41 -24.92 1.13
C TYR A 471 14.66 -23.64 1.93
N GLN A 472 15.37 -23.70 3.09
CA GLN A 472 15.66 -22.51 3.90
C GLN A 472 17.13 -22.08 3.79
N ALA A 473 17.35 -20.84 3.35
CA ALA A 473 18.64 -20.17 3.35
C ALA A 473 18.75 -19.22 4.53
N ILE A 474 19.94 -19.05 5.11
CA ILE A 474 20.22 -18.16 6.23
C ILE A 474 21.33 -17.17 5.85
N LEU A 475 21.02 -15.90 5.99
CA LEU A 475 21.98 -14.79 5.86
C LEU A 475 22.07 -14.03 7.18
N PRO A 476 23.13 -14.24 7.98
CA PRO A 476 23.37 -13.44 9.18
C PRO A 476 23.87 -12.05 8.80
N LEU A 477 23.30 -11.03 9.46
CA LEU A 477 23.65 -9.62 9.29
C LEU A 477 24.49 -9.15 10.47
N ARG A 478 25.59 -8.43 10.22
CA ARG A 478 26.46 -7.91 11.28
C ARG A 478 26.01 -6.52 11.71
N GLY A 479 25.14 -6.48 12.71
CA GLY A 479 24.66 -5.23 13.31
C GLY A 479 23.75 -4.41 12.40
N LYS A 480 23.67 -3.12 12.67
CA LYS A 480 22.80 -2.18 11.96
C LYS A 480 23.29 -1.92 10.54
N ILE A 481 22.46 -2.18 9.54
CA ILE A 481 22.78 -1.83 8.15
C ILE A 481 22.72 -0.31 7.94
N LEU A 482 23.30 0.15 6.83
CA LEU A 482 23.24 1.56 6.44
C LEU A 482 21.80 2.04 6.28
N ASN A 483 21.47 3.20 6.87
CA ASN A 483 20.19 3.84 6.62
C ASN A 483 20.16 4.43 5.19
N VAL A 484 19.44 3.76 4.30
CA VAL A 484 19.35 4.14 2.88
C VAL A 484 18.51 5.39 2.64
N GLU A 485 17.69 5.81 3.60
CA GLU A 485 16.95 7.07 3.50
C GLU A 485 17.89 8.28 3.45
N LYS A 486 19.02 8.20 4.15
CA LYS A 486 20.05 9.26 4.27
C LYS A 486 21.27 9.06 3.37
N ALA A 487 21.29 8.03 2.55
CA ALA A 487 22.48 7.63 1.84
C ALA A 487 22.33 7.72 0.33
N ARG A 488 23.33 8.29 -0.34
CA ARG A 488 23.42 8.27 -1.80
C ARG A 488 23.71 6.87 -2.30
N ILE A 489 23.37 6.59 -3.55
CA ILE A 489 23.50 5.27 -4.18
C ILE A 489 24.94 4.72 -4.15
N ASP A 490 25.96 5.58 -4.29
CA ASP A 490 27.36 5.19 -4.20
C ASP A 490 27.72 4.64 -2.82
N LYS A 491 27.23 5.26 -1.75
CA LYS A 491 27.39 4.76 -0.37
C LYS A 491 26.61 3.48 -0.11
N ILE A 492 25.38 3.39 -0.63
CA ILE A 492 24.54 2.20 -0.54
C ILE A 492 25.29 1.01 -1.14
N LEU A 493 25.77 1.15 -2.37
CA LEU A 493 26.50 0.09 -3.08
C LEU A 493 27.92 -0.18 -2.57
N SER A 494 28.53 0.74 -1.81
CA SER A 494 29.81 0.51 -1.14
C SER A 494 29.64 -0.25 0.20
N ASN A 495 28.46 -0.26 0.78
CA ASN A 495 28.20 -0.96 2.04
C ASN A 495 28.18 -2.49 1.82
N GLU A 496 28.99 -3.21 2.59
CA GLU A 496 29.18 -4.66 2.43
C GLU A 496 27.91 -5.46 2.74
N GLU A 497 27.20 -5.11 3.82
CA GLU A 497 25.98 -5.83 4.24
C GLU A 497 24.86 -5.65 3.19
N ILE A 498 24.67 -4.44 2.68
CA ILE A 498 23.68 -4.18 1.61
C ILE A 498 24.04 -4.93 0.34
N ARG A 499 25.29 -4.90 -0.10
CA ARG A 499 25.73 -5.68 -1.28
C ARG A 499 25.48 -7.18 -1.10
N THR A 500 25.71 -7.66 0.10
CA THR A 500 25.48 -9.06 0.46
C THR A 500 23.99 -9.42 0.33
N ILE A 501 23.09 -8.55 0.81
CA ILE A 501 21.63 -8.73 0.66
C ILE A 501 21.24 -8.71 -0.82
N ILE A 502 21.68 -7.71 -1.59
CA ILE A 502 21.39 -7.60 -3.04
C ILE A 502 21.82 -8.85 -3.79
N THR A 503 23.04 -9.33 -3.50
CA THR A 503 23.59 -10.53 -4.16
C THR A 503 22.83 -11.80 -3.75
N ALA A 504 22.43 -11.92 -2.48
CA ALA A 504 21.67 -13.07 -1.99
C ALA A 504 20.26 -13.12 -2.59
N VAL A 505 19.57 -11.99 -2.69
CA VAL A 505 18.21 -11.90 -3.26
C VAL A 505 18.24 -12.14 -4.78
N GLY A 506 19.20 -11.55 -5.48
CA GLY A 506 19.46 -11.80 -6.91
C GLY A 506 18.74 -10.88 -7.90
N THR A 507 17.77 -10.09 -7.47
CA THR A 507 16.91 -9.25 -8.35
C THR A 507 17.58 -8.01 -8.89
N GLY A 508 18.72 -7.56 -8.32
CA GLY A 508 19.20 -6.20 -8.53
C GLY A 508 18.41 -5.17 -7.71
N ILE A 509 18.59 -3.88 -8.00
CA ILE A 509 17.89 -2.76 -7.34
C ILE A 509 17.50 -1.68 -8.35
N LYS A 510 16.43 -0.93 -8.08
CA LYS A 510 15.94 0.17 -8.94
C LYS A 510 15.81 -0.24 -10.42
N GLU A 511 16.40 0.53 -11.37
CA GLU A 511 16.31 0.25 -12.81
C GLU A 511 16.92 -1.11 -13.24
N GLU A 512 17.85 -1.67 -12.45
CA GLU A 512 18.41 -3.00 -12.68
C GLU A 512 17.57 -4.12 -12.06
N PHE A 513 16.46 -3.77 -11.40
CA PHE A 513 15.60 -4.75 -10.73
C PHE A 513 14.86 -5.63 -11.75
N THR A 514 14.90 -6.93 -11.52
CA THR A 514 14.20 -7.94 -12.33
C THR A 514 13.63 -9.00 -11.40
N LEU A 515 12.31 -9.02 -11.25
CA LEU A 515 11.61 -9.89 -10.29
C LEU A 515 11.84 -11.38 -10.57
N GLU A 516 11.92 -11.76 -11.85
CA GLU A 516 12.16 -13.13 -12.31
C GLU A 516 13.52 -13.70 -11.86
N ASN A 517 14.45 -12.82 -11.50
CA ASN A 517 15.76 -13.21 -10.96
C ASN A 517 15.75 -13.44 -9.45
N ALA A 518 14.58 -13.29 -8.78
CA ALA A 518 14.46 -13.54 -7.35
C ALA A 518 14.79 -15.00 -7.04
N ARG A 519 15.77 -15.20 -6.15
CA ARG A 519 16.21 -16.55 -5.76
C ARG A 519 15.32 -17.18 -4.69
N TYR A 520 14.52 -16.38 -4.02
CA TYR A 520 13.63 -16.79 -2.92
C TYR A 520 12.31 -16.03 -3.03
N HIS A 521 11.18 -16.73 -3.03
CA HIS A 521 9.86 -16.08 -3.03
C HIS A 521 9.35 -15.74 -1.61
N LYS A 522 10.12 -16.09 -0.58
CA LYS A 522 9.90 -15.61 0.79
C LYS A 522 11.20 -15.11 1.38
N ILE A 523 11.23 -13.82 1.71
CA ILE A 523 12.34 -13.18 2.40
C ILE A 523 11.82 -12.79 3.78
N ILE A 524 12.36 -13.43 4.82
CA ILE A 524 11.85 -13.36 6.18
C ILE A 524 12.87 -12.61 7.05
N ILE A 525 12.47 -11.45 7.54
CA ILE A 525 13.25 -10.65 8.47
C ILE A 525 13.08 -11.25 9.88
N MET A 526 14.19 -11.67 10.49
CA MET A 526 14.21 -12.31 11.80
C MET A 526 15.21 -11.59 12.70
N THR A 527 14.71 -10.70 13.56
CA THR A 527 15.47 -9.83 14.47
C THR A 527 15.08 -10.13 15.90
N ASP A 528 15.95 -9.74 16.82
CA ASP A 528 15.71 -9.83 18.27
C ASP A 528 14.47 -9.01 18.68
N ALA A 529 13.86 -9.36 19.81
CA ALA A 529 12.65 -8.71 20.31
C ALA A 529 12.95 -7.42 21.11
N ASP A 530 14.16 -6.91 21.04
CA ASP A 530 14.61 -5.71 21.73
C ASP A 530 14.54 -4.43 20.85
N VAL A 531 14.97 -3.31 21.38
CA VAL A 531 14.96 -2.00 20.69
C VAL A 531 15.93 -1.97 19.49
N ASP A 532 17.05 -2.67 19.58
CA ASP A 532 18.04 -2.75 18.49
C ASP A 532 17.51 -3.61 17.34
N GLY A 533 16.90 -4.76 17.64
CA GLY A 533 16.23 -5.59 16.64
C GLY A 533 15.07 -4.88 15.96
N ALA A 534 14.27 -4.10 16.69
CA ALA A 534 13.23 -3.25 16.12
C ALA A 534 13.81 -2.21 15.15
N HIS A 535 14.96 -1.62 15.49
CA HIS A 535 15.67 -0.67 14.62
C HIS A 535 16.24 -1.35 13.37
N ILE A 536 16.87 -2.52 13.49
CA ILE A 536 17.40 -3.29 12.34
C ILE A 536 16.24 -3.68 11.40
N ARG A 537 15.12 -4.14 11.93
CA ARG A 537 13.91 -4.43 11.15
C ARG A 537 13.43 -3.19 10.39
N THR A 538 13.41 -2.02 11.02
CA THR A 538 13.03 -0.76 10.37
C THR A 538 14.01 -0.37 9.25
N LEU A 539 15.33 -0.53 9.47
CA LEU A 539 16.34 -0.28 8.43
C LEU A 539 16.17 -1.23 7.23
N LEU A 540 15.90 -2.51 7.46
CA LEU A 540 15.65 -3.49 6.40
C LEU A 540 14.37 -3.18 5.63
N LEU A 541 13.29 -2.83 6.33
CA LEU A 541 12.04 -2.40 5.68
C LEU A 541 12.24 -1.13 4.85
N THR A 542 13.02 -0.15 5.36
CA THR A 542 13.40 1.05 4.60
C THR A 542 14.18 0.67 3.34
N PHE A 543 15.13 -0.26 3.45
CA PHE A 543 15.90 -0.73 2.31
C PHE A 543 15.02 -1.38 1.24
N PHE A 544 14.16 -2.33 1.59
CA PHE A 544 13.26 -2.96 0.63
C PHE A 544 12.28 -1.96 0.03
N PHE A 545 11.68 -1.10 0.82
CA PHE A 545 10.74 -0.08 0.34
C PHE A 545 11.39 0.90 -0.65
N ARG A 546 12.67 1.30 -0.44
CA ARG A 546 13.36 2.30 -1.27
C ARG A 546 14.11 1.72 -2.46
N GLN A 547 14.57 0.48 -2.38
CA GLN A 547 15.46 -0.10 -3.39
C GLN A 547 14.87 -1.29 -4.15
N MET A 548 13.86 -1.96 -3.58
CA MET A 548 13.21 -3.15 -4.13
C MET A 548 11.69 -3.17 -3.79
N PRO A 549 10.93 -2.09 -4.07
CA PRO A 549 9.49 -2.01 -3.72
C PRO A 549 8.68 -3.14 -4.35
N GLU A 550 9.07 -3.62 -5.52
CA GLU A 550 8.40 -4.69 -6.26
C GLU A 550 8.37 -6.01 -5.47
N LEU A 551 9.34 -6.28 -4.60
CA LEU A 551 9.31 -7.44 -3.71
C LEU A 551 8.21 -7.35 -2.65
N ILE A 552 7.90 -6.14 -2.18
CA ILE A 552 6.79 -5.91 -1.24
C ILE A 552 5.46 -6.05 -1.98
N GLU A 553 5.34 -5.48 -3.18
CA GLU A 553 4.16 -5.57 -4.05
C GLU A 553 3.85 -7.02 -4.44
N ALA A 554 4.88 -7.80 -4.80
CA ALA A 554 4.78 -9.23 -5.05
C ALA A 554 4.48 -10.06 -3.78
N GLY A 555 4.52 -9.42 -2.59
CA GLY A 555 4.23 -10.07 -1.32
C GLY A 555 5.27 -11.09 -0.89
N MET A 556 6.54 -10.84 -1.20
CA MET A 556 7.66 -11.72 -0.88
C MET A 556 8.37 -11.37 0.43
N ILE A 557 8.05 -10.23 1.07
CA ILE A 557 8.69 -9.78 2.32
C ILE A 557 7.83 -10.16 3.53
N TYR A 558 8.46 -10.76 4.53
CA TYR A 558 7.81 -11.21 5.76
C TYR A 558 8.64 -10.83 7.00
N ILE A 559 7.98 -10.78 8.16
CA ILE A 559 8.60 -10.57 9.47
C ILE A 559 8.29 -11.78 10.33
N ALA A 560 9.32 -12.46 10.83
CA ALA A 560 9.18 -13.53 11.79
C ALA A 560 8.67 -13.02 13.14
N GLN A 561 7.85 -13.82 13.80
CA GLN A 561 7.31 -13.55 15.13
C GLN A 561 7.83 -14.63 16.09
N PRO A 562 9.03 -14.47 16.68
CA PRO A 562 9.50 -15.39 17.70
C PRO A 562 8.73 -15.18 19.01
N PRO A 563 8.55 -16.22 19.85
CA PRO A 563 7.91 -16.08 21.15
C PRO A 563 8.79 -15.29 22.11
N LEU A 564 8.16 -14.50 22.99
CA LEU A 564 8.83 -13.72 24.04
C LEU A 564 9.09 -14.53 25.30
N PHE A 565 8.28 -15.54 25.57
CA PHE A 565 8.35 -16.33 26.80
C PHE A 565 8.34 -17.82 26.52
N ARG A 566 9.08 -18.56 27.36
CA ARG A 566 9.01 -19.99 27.51
C ARG A 566 8.52 -20.31 28.93
N VAL A 567 7.48 -21.11 29.04
CA VAL A 567 6.95 -21.63 30.31
C VAL A 567 7.12 -23.14 30.30
N ALA A 568 7.93 -23.69 31.19
CA ALA A 568 8.17 -25.14 31.27
C ALA A 568 7.65 -25.72 32.57
N LYS A 569 6.97 -26.88 32.45
CA LYS A 569 6.53 -27.73 33.58
C LYS A 569 7.08 -29.14 33.41
N GLY A 570 8.15 -29.42 34.15
CA GLY A 570 8.87 -30.69 33.98
C GLY A 570 9.53 -30.79 32.59
N LYS A 571 9.07 -31.74 31.76
CA LYS A 571 9.58 -31.91 30.37
C LYS A 571 8.76 -31.22 29.32
N GLU A 572 7.61 -30.64 29.68
CA GLU A 572 6.73 -29.96 28.76
C GLU A 572 7.11 -28.49 28.65
N GLU A 573 7.17 -27.97 27.41
CA GLU A 573 7.49 -26.59 27.09
C GLU A 573 6.36 -25.94 26.34
N TYR A 574 5.95 -24.75 26.78
CA TYR A 574 4.95 -23.90 26.17
C TYR A 574 5.57 -22.55 25.84
N TYR A 575 5.16 -21.96 24.76
CA TYR A 575 5.68 -20.69 24.27
C TYR A 575 4.56 -19.66 24.23
N ALA A 576 4.86 -18.42 24.61
CA ALA A 576 3.93 -17.31 24.59
C ALA A 576 4.54 -16.10 23.85
N PHE A 577 3.72 -15.44 23.07
CA PHE A 577 4.13 -14.30 22.24
C PHE A 577 3.93 -12.95 22.94
N ASP A 578 3.09 -12.91 23.98
CA ASP A 578 2.87 -11.74 24.81
C ASP A 578 2.67 -12.11 26.29
N ILE A 579 2.47 -11.08 27.13
CA ILE A 579 2.27 -11.21 28.58
C ILE A 579 0.94 -11.90 28.89
N ALA A 580 -0.11 -11.61 28.13
CA ALA A 580 -1.45 -12.14 28.38
C ALA A 580 -1.47 -13.66 28.13
N GLU A 581 -0.90 -14.10 27.02
CA GLU A 581 -0.77 -15.52 26.68
C GLU A 581 0.11 -16.26 27.69
N ARG A 582 1.23 -15.64 28.13
CA ARG A 582 2.06 -16.19 29.21
C ARG A 582 1.22 -16.41 30.49
N ASP A 583 0.44 -15.42 30.89
CA ASP A 583 -0.33 -15.49 32.13
C ASP A 583 -1.47 -16.52 32.05
N GLU A 584 -2.07 -16.70 30.86
CA GLU A 584 -3.02 -17.80 30.59
C GLU A 584 -2.37 -19.17 30.72
N ILE A 585 -1.19 -19.34 30.12
CA ILE A 585 -0.42 -20.59 30.22
C ILE A 585 -0.10 -20.88 31.69
N ILE A 586 0.35 -19.87 32.46
CA ILE A 586 0.66 -20.01 33.89
C ILE A 586 -0.59 -20.44 34.66
N LYS A 587 -1.74 -19.80 34.43
CA LYS A 587 -3.01 -20.16 35.07
C LYS A 587 -3.42 -21.58 34.75
N ARG A 588 -3.35 -21.99 33.48
CA ARG A 588 -3.69 -23.34 33.02
C ARG A 588 -2.81 -24.42 33.65
N LEU A 589 -1.52 -24.16 33.78
CA LEU A 589 -0.55 -25.11 34.33
C LEU A 589 -0.49 -25.10 35.87
N GLY A 590 -0.90 -23.98 36.51
CA GLY A 590 -0.88 -23.80 37.96
C GLY A 590 -2.06 -24.42 38.71
N ASN A 591 -3.18 -24.75 38.03
CA ASN A 591 -4.41 -25.27 38.63
C ASN A 591 -4.36 -26.78 39.03
N GLY A 592 -3.20 -27.41 39.09
CA GLY A 592 -3.05 -28.79 39.54
C GLY A 592 -1.90 -28.92 40.56
N ASP A 593 -2.22 -29.38 41.75
CA ASP A 593 -1.36 -29.77 42.89
C ASP A 593 -0.01 -29.05 43.05
N GLY A 594 0.03 -28.14 44.00
CA GLY A 594 1.04 -27.14 44.37
C GLY A 594 2.49 -27.57 44.63
N LYS A 595 3.15 -28.34 43.77
CA LYS A 595 4.58 -28.66 43.91
C LYS A 595 5.42 -28.70 42.63
N ALA A 596 4.87 -28.53 41.44
CA ALA A 596 5.70 -28.40 40.24
C ALA A 596 6.05 -26.91 40.05
N SER A 597 7.30 -26.56 40.31
CA SER A 597 7.80 -25.20 40.01
C SER A 597 7.77 -24.99 38.50
N LEU A 598 7.01 -23.98 38.08
CA LEU A 598 7.05 -23.53 36.70
C LEU A 598 8.38 -22.81 36.47
N ASN A 599 9.06 -23.16 35.40
CA ASN A 599 10.25 -22.43 34.94
C ASN A 599 9.81 -21.47 33.84
N ILE A 600 9.85 -20.17 34.12
CA ILE A 600 9.48 -19.10 33.19
C ILE A 600 10.77 -18.41 32.75
N GLN A 601 11.01 -18.42 31.43
CA GLN A 601 12.13 -17.73 30.81
C GLN A 601 11.59 -16.68 29.84
N ARG A 602 12.06 -15.44 29.96
CA ARG A 602 11.85 -14.39 28.95
C ARG A 602 13.06 -14.40 28.02
N TYR A 603 12.82 -14.52 26.72
CA TYR A 603 13.84 -14.37 25.71
C TYR A 603 14.10 -12.89 25.43
N LYS A 604 15.37 -12.47 25.52
CA LYS A 604 15.79 -11.12 25.13
C LYS A 604 16.23 -11.06 23.67
N GLY A 605 16.76 -12.17 23.17
CA GLY A 605 17.18 -12.31 21.78
C GLY A 605 17.12 -13.73 21.26
N LEU A 606 17.15 -13.89 19.95
CA LEU A 606 17.12 -15.15 19.22
C LEU A 606 18.34 -16.04 19.54
N GLY A 607 19.48 -15.43 19.92
CA GLY A 607 20.68 -16.13 20.32
C GLY A 607 20.55 -16.93 21.61
N GLU A 608 19.50 -16.68 22.42
CA GLU A 608 19.19 -17.46 23.62
C GLU A 608 18.42 -18.75 23.32
N MET A 609 17.88 -18.89 22.11
CA MET A 609 17.20 -20.10 21.67
C MET A 609 18.19 -21.10 21.10
N ASN A 610 18.08 -22.35 21.54
CA ASN A 610 18.81 -23.43 20.88
C ASN A 610 18.17 -23.77 19.51
N PRO A 611 18.91 -24.44 18.61
CA PRO A 611 18.43 -24.73 17.26
C PRO A 611 17.05 -25.45 17.19
N PRO A 612 16.75 -26.49 18.01
CA PRO A 612 15.44 -27.12 18.04
C PRO A 612 14.31 -26.19 18.50
N GLN A 613 14.57 -25.28 19.44
CA GLN A 613 13.58 -24.30 19.91
C GLN A 613 13.26 -23.31 18.81
N LEU A 614 14.30 -22.75 18.17
CA LEU A 614 14.15 -21.79 17.07
C LEU A 614 13.41 -22.40 15.86
N TRP A 615 13.72 -23.66 15.54
CA TRP A 615 12.96 -24.41 14.54
C TRP A 615 11.48 -24.51 14.91
N LYS A 616 11.17 -25.11 16.05
CA LYS A 616 9.80 -25.41 16.49
C LYS A 616 8.90 -24.15 16.60
N THR A 617 9.47 -23.00 16.95
CA THR A 617 8.69 -21.79 17.25
C THR A 617 8.66 -20.77 16.12
N THR A 618 9.74 -20.71 15.29
CA THR A 618 9.95 -19.58 14.40
C THR A 618 10.26 -19.97 12.95
N MET A 619 10.76 -21.18 12.71
CA MET A 619 11.21 -21.57 11.38
C MET A 619 10.38 -22.69 10.73
N ASP A 620 9.74 -23.55 11.50
CA ASP A 620 8.88 -24.62 11.00
C ASP A 620 7.63 -24.03 10.33
N PRO A 621 7.41 -24.24 9.02
CA PRO A 621 6.24 -23.72 8.31
C PRO A 621 4.89 -24.12 8.91
N ALA A 622 4.84 -25.28 9.59
CA ALA A 622 3.62 -25.81 10.21
C ALA A 622 3.26 -25.11 11.54
N ALA A 623 4.25 -24.50 12.22
CA ALA A 623 4.07 -23.98 13.58
C ALA A 623 4.39 -22.49 13.72
N ARG A 624 5.20 -21.92 12.81
CA ARG A 624 5.65 -20.54 12.89
C ARG A 624 4.55 -19.53 12.60
N THR A 625 4.67 -18.35 13.22
CA THR A 625 3.91 -17.16 12.85
C THR A 625 4.82 -16.19 12.12
N ILE A 626 4.42 -15.76 10.92
CA ILE A 626 5.09 -14.73 10.13
C ILE A 626 4.07 -13.67 9.69
N LEU A 627 4.46 -12.40 9.72
CA LEU A 627 3.64 -11.29 9.22
C LEU A 627 4.07 -10.96 7.80
N LYS A 628 3.14 -10.96 6.86
CA LYS A 628 3.37 -10.48 5.49
C LYS A 628 3.43 -8.96 5.50
N VAL A 629 4.47 -8.39 4.88
CA VAL A 629 4.60 -6.94 4.70
C VAL A 629 3.80 -6.51 3.49
N ASN A 630 2.90 -5.55 3.70
CA ASN A 630 2.10 -4.94 2.64
C ASN A 630 2.17 -3.42 2.76
N VAL A 631 2.10 -2.74 1.64
CA VAL A 631 1.91 -1.28 1.57
C VAL A 631 0.47 -1.04 1.14
N SER A 632 -0.35 -0.54 2.05
CA SER A 632 -1.74 -0.18 1.77
C SER A 632 -1.87 1.21 1.14
N ASP A 633 -0.97 2.12 1.51
CA ASP A 633 -0.89 3.50 1.04
C ASP A 633 0.59 3.89 0.87
N ALA A 634 1.01 4.10 -0.38
CA ALA A 634 2.39 4.42 -0.71
C ALA A 634 2.79 5.82 -0.24
N VAL A 635 1.84 6.79 -0.24
CA VAL A 635 2.07 8.16 0.24
C VAL A 635 2.32 8.17 1.74
N GLN A 636 1.46 7.49 2.48
CA GLN A 636 1.59 7.38 3.94
C GLN A 636 2.87 6.62 4.32
N ALA A 637 3.20 5.54 3.61
CA ALA A 637 4.43 4.79 3.84
C ALA A 637 5.67 5.66 3.59
N ASP A 638 5.71 6.44 2.49
CA ASP A 638 6.80 7.38 2.22
C ASP A 638 6.99 8.38 3.36
N GLN A 639 5.90 9.01 3.82
CA GLN A 639 5.94 9.96 4.92
C GLN A 639 6.44 9.35 6.23
N VAL A 640 5.99 8.14 6.56
CA VAL A 640 6.42 7.43 7.78
C VAL A 640 7.91 7.10 7.71
N PHE A 641 8.40 6.56 6.58
CA PHE A 641 9.83 6.29 6.42
C PHE A 641 10.65 7.57 6.46
N GLN A 642 10.22 8.63 5.78
CA GLN A 642 10.88 9.92 5.80
C GLN A 642 10.93 10.52 7.22
N MET A 643 9.83 10.47 7.95
CA MET A 643 9.73 10.99 9.31
C MET A 643 10.61 10.21 10.28
N LEU A 644 10.56 8.87 10.24
CA LEU A 644 11.31 8.02 11.17
C LEU A 644 12.78 7.91 10.81
N MET A 645 13.14 7.86 9.53
CA MET A 645 14.46 7.52 9.03
C MET A 645 15.16 8.68 8.32
N GLY A 646 14.46 9.78 8.02
CA GLY A 646 14.99 10.97 7.36
C GLY A 646 15.93 11.81 8.26
N ASP A 647 16.51 12.87 7.69
CA ASP A 647 17.49 13.73 8.37
C ASP A 647 16.85 14.67 9.39
N GLU A 648 15.64 15.15 9.16
CA GLU A 648 14.94 16.08 10.03
C GLU A 648 14.57 15.43 11.38
N VAL A 649 14.98 16.09 12.46
CA VAL A 649 14.79 15.58 13.83
C VAL A 649 13.42 15.95 14.37
N GLU A 650 12.95 17.15 14.09
CA GLU A 650 11.73 17.71 14.67
C GLU A 650 10.45 16.91 14.34
N PRO A 651 10.19 16.49 13.09
CA PRO A 651 9.05 15.65 12.79
C PRO A 651 9.05 14.33 13.56
N ARG A 652 10.23 13.73 13.72
CA ARG A 652 10.41 12.49 14.49
C ARG A 652 10.15 12.69 15.97
N ARG A 653 10.62 13.80 16.55
CA ARG A 653 10.38 14.16 17.95
C ARG A 653 8.88 14.32 18.22
N LEU A 654 8.19 15.10 17.39
CA LEU A 654 6.74 15.32 17.50
C LEU A 654 5.95 14.02 17.38
N PHE A 655 6.36 13.13 16.48
CA PHE A 655 5.73 11.82 16.33
C PHE A 655 5.91 10.96 17.60
N ILE A 656 7.12 10.93 18.17
CA ILE A 656 7.40 10.18 19.40
C ILE A 656 6.57 10.74 20.56
N GLU A 657 6.52 12.06 20.74
CA GLU A 657 5.74 12.72 21.79
C GLU A 657 4.24 12.42 21.67
N ALA A 658 3.69 12.48 20.45
CA ALA A 658 2.28 12.22 20.20
C ALA A 658 1.88 10.75 20.45
N ASN A 659 2.81 9.81 20.21
CA ASN A 659 2.56 8.37 20.27
C ASN A 659 3.16 7.68 21.51
N ALA A 660 3.84 8.40 22.40
CA ALA A 660 4.51 7.83 23.58
C ALA A 660 3.55 7.02 24.49
N LYS A 661 2.30 7.43 24.60
CA LYS A 661 1.27 6.73 25.38
C LYS A 661 0.89 5.33 24.86
N PHE A 662 1.20 5.04 23.60
CA PHE A 662 0.94 3.74 22.97
C PHE A 662 2.18 2.84 22.99
N ALA A 663 3.33 3.35 23.45
CA ALA A 663 4.53 2.55 23.55
C ALA A 663 4.36 1.48 24.64
N SER A 664 4.38 0.22 24.24
CA SER A 664 4.41 -0.94 25.13
C SER A 664 5.76 -1.64 25.02
N ASN A 665 6.16 -2.35 26.05
CA ASN A 665 7.44 -3.09 26.11
C ASN A 665 8.70 -2.21 26.06
N LEU A 666 8.65 -1.05 26.67
CA LEU A 666 9.86 -0.27 26.92
C LEU A 666 10.74 -1.04 27.91
N ASP A 667 11.99 -1.29 27.53
CA ASP A 667 13.02 -1.82 28.43
C ASP A 667 13.50 -0.65 29.31
N VAL A 668 12.81 -0.43 30.46
CA VAL A 668 13.15 0.60 31.46
C VAL A 668 13.78 -0.08 32.65
#